data_825e51a9cab260cd8f573944569e88a3
#
_entry.id   825e51a9cab260cd8f573944569e88a3
#
_cell.length_a   1.000
_cell.length_b   1.000
_cell.length_c   1.000
_cell.angle_alpha   90.00
_cell.angle_beta   90.00
_cell.angle_gamma   90.00
#
_symmetry.space_group_name_H-M   'P 1'
#
loop_
_entity.id
_entity.type
_entity.pdbx_description
1 polymer ?
#
loop_
_entity_poly.entity_id
_entity_poly.type
_entity_poly.pdbx_seq_one_letter_code
_entity_poly.pdbx_strand_id
1 'polypeptide(L)'
;MEQMFRRTVQQALEQLDTTTQGLSDAEIAKRRETYGENALAEEKKKSPLVVFLEQFKDLLVIILIAAAVISALSGNGESTIVIVAVITLNAILGTVQHFKAEKSLESLKALSSPSAKVMRNGVKVEVPSKEIVPGDILLLEAGDLVVADGRIIENYSLQVNESSLTGESEGVNKISAVIDEENVALGDQKNMVFSGSLVTYGRANVVVTATGMKTEIGKIATLMNQTKQKKTPLQESMDNFSQKLALVIMGICAVVFGLSLYREMGVLDSLMFAVALAVAAIPEALSSIVTIVLAMGTQKMAKENAIIKNLNAVESLGSVSVICSDKTGTLTQNKMTTKKVYADFQLFDGEQLDFADPAHRWLLKTAVLANDSTSVEGKEIGDPTEVALINLAHNFWVEETTYRTQHPRLAELAFDSDRKLMSTMHKFALDSNTSVYDLDGIYTLCTKGAMDVLLARSVNVMTSQGVRPLTEEDRRKISEVNNQLSENGLRVLAFAFKEYHNCEECPQLTLEDENGYTFVGLISMIDPPREESKKAVADAKRGGIRTVMITGDHKVTATAIAKQIGIFEEGDIALSGVELDKMSDEQLAQQLEHVSVYARVSPEHKIRIVDAWQKKGKIVSMTGDGVNDAPALKKADIGVAMGITGTEVSKDAASMILTDDNFATIVKAVTNGRNVYANIKNAIKFLLSGNMSGILSVLYTSLFALPVPFQPVHLLFINLLTDSLPAIAIGMEPPRKDLLNQKPRDPKEPIMSKDFMLTLLVQGGLIGIFVMMAYHIGLSTGGAALASTMAFATLTLARLFHGFNCRADASIFKLGLKSNKYSLMAFAAGLILLNAVLFIPAFHGLFMIADLSWANVGAIYLLAFIPTVLIQLYKLIKERKA
;
A
#
# COMPACT_ATOMS: atom_id res chain seq x y z
N MET A 1 10.57 17.63 -32.96
CA MET A 1 9.88 18.58 -32.08
C MET A 1 10.61 19.89 -32.20
N GLU A 2 9.90 20.98 -32.49
CA GLU A 2 10.51 22.32 -32.46
C GLU A 2 10.97 22.60 -31.03
N GLN A 3 12.12 23.22 -30.90
CA GLN A 3 12.80 23.53 -29.63
C GLN A 3 11.99 24.55 -28.82
N MET A 4 11.03 24.08 -28.03
CA MET A 4 10.11 24.92 -27.25
C MET A 4 10.83 25.82 -26.25
N PHE A 5 12.03 25.42 -25.78
CA PHE A 5 12.86 26.25 -24.90
C PHE A 5 13.35 27.54 -25.56
N ARG A 6 13.37 27.61 -26.91
CA ARG A 6 13.72 28.83 -27.70
C ARG A 6 12.53 29.75 -27.98
N ARG A 7 11.32 29.34 -27.61
CA ARG A 7 10.11 30.13 -27.86
C ARG A 7 9.80 31.04 -26.68
N THR A 8 9.33 32.25 -26.97
CA THR A 8 8.74 33.11 -25.97
C THR A 8 7.47 32.45 -25.42
N VAL A 9 7.03 32.87 -24.23
CA VAL A 9 5.79 32.35 -23.63
C VAL A 9 4.61 32.52 -24.61
N GLN A 10 4.48 33.69 -25.23
CA GLN A 10 3.40 33.95 -26.17
C GLN A 10 3.48 33.03 -27.40
N GLN A 11 4.65 32.82 -27.98
CA GLN A 11 4.85 31.92 -29.12
C GLN A 11 4.54 30.48 -28.76
N ALA A 12 4.87 30.04 -27.54
CA ALA A 12 4.56 28.68 -27.08
C ALA A 12 3.05 28.46 -26.92
N LEU A 13 2.33 29.46 -26.37
CA LEU A 13 0.87 29.41 -26.24
C LEU A 13 0.18 29.43 -27.61
N GLU A 14 0.61 30.32 -28.53
CA GLU A 14 0.08 30.38 -29.90
C GLU A 14 0.32 29.08 -30.67
N GLN A 15 1.51 28.52 -30.59
CA GLN A 15 1.86 27.26 -31.30
C GLN A 15 1.04 26.06 -30.78
N LEU A 16 0.68 26.08 -29.51
CA LEU A 16 -0.14 25.03 -28.87
C LEU A 16 -1.63 25.36 -28.94
N ASP A 17 -2.01 26.47 -29.58
CA ASP A 17 -3.41 26.91 -29.69
C ASP A 17 -4.13 26.87 -28.32
N THR A 18 -3.53 27.54 -27.32
CA THR A 18 -4.03 27.59 -25.95
C THR A 18 -3.84 28.99 -25.34
N THR A 19 -4.44 29.20 -24.18
CA THR A 19 -4.31 30.45 -23.40
C THR A 19 -3.96 30.15 -21.96
N THR A 20 -3.61 31.17 -21.18
CA THR A 20 -3.36 31.01 -19.72
C THR A 20 -4.60 30.58 -18.92
N GLN A 21 -5.81 30.71 -19.50
CA GLN A 21 -7.05 30.21 -18.94
C GLN A 21 -7.28 28.71 -19.19
N GLY A 22 -6.39 28.07 -19.96
CA GLY A 22 -6.45 26.66 -20.29
C GLY A 22 -7.41 26.33 -21.42
N LEU A 23 -7.54 25.05 -21.71
CA LEU A 23 -8.37 24.50 -22.79
C LEU A 23 -9.84 24.36 -22.36
N SER A 24 -10.74 24.41 -23.34
CA SER A 24 -12.15 24.05 -23.17
C SER A 24 -12.35 22.54 -23.21
N ASP A 25 -13.44 22.05 -22.62
CA ASP A 25 -13.76 20.61 -22.58
C ASP A 25 -13.90 19.99 -23.99
N ALA A 26 -14.42 20.76 -24.95
CA ALA A 26 -14.53 20.32 -26.34
C ALA A 26 -13.16 20.16 -27.01
N GLU A 27 -12.22 21.07 -26.73
CA GLU A 27 -10.87 21.00 -27.28
C GLU A 27 -10.07 19.87 -26.62
N ILE A 28 -10.25 19.63 -25.32
CA ILE A 28 -9.63 18.51 -24.60
C ILE A 28 -10.06 17.19 -25.22
N ALA A 29 -11.36 16.98 -25.46
CA ALA A 29 -11.86 15.75 -26.07
C ALA A 29 -11.24 15.51 -27.45
N LYS A 30 -11.17 16.54 -28.30
CA LYS A 30 -10.55 16.48 -29.62
C LYS A 30 -9.05 16.18 -29.57
N ARG A 31 -8.31 16.80 -28.63
CA ARG A 31 -6.87 16.56 -28.46
C ARG A 31 -6.61 15.16 -27.93
N ARG A 32 -7.47 14.66 -27.05
CA ARG A 32 -7.38 13.29 -26.55
C ARG A 32 -7.56 12.25 -27.65
N GLU A 33 -8.43 12.48 -28.63
CA GLU A 33 -8.55 11.63 -29.81
C GLU A 33 -7.28 11.71 -30.71
N THR A 34 -6.69 12.88 -30.81
CA THR A 34 -5.53 13.11 -31.70
C THR A 34 -4.21 12.63 -31.11
N TYR A 35 -3.97 12.88 -29.81
CA TYR A 35 -2.68 12.61 -29.14
C TYR A 35 -2.71 11.33 -28.30
N GLY A 36 -3.89 10.79 -27.98
CA GLY A 36 -4.06 9.65 -27.11
C GLY A 36 -3.97 10.02 -25.62
N GLU A 37 -3.93 8.98 -24.76
CA GLU A 37 -3.74 9.17 -23.33
C GLU A 37 -2.27 9.50 -22.99
N ASN A 38 -2.07 10.32 -21.94
CA ASN A 38 -0.75 10.58 -21.39
C ASN A 38 -0.27 9.38 -20.56
N ALA A 39 0.16 8.35 -21.26
CA ALA A 39 0.68 7.12 -20.68
C ALA A 39 1.87 6.61 -21.49
N LEU A 40 2.83 6.02 -20.80
CA LEU A 40 3.91 5.30 -21.47
C LEU A 40 3.34 4.03 -22.10
N ALA A 41 3.85 3.65 -23.28
CA ALA A 41 3.41 2.42 -23.93
C ALA A 41 3.68 1.22 -23.02
N GLU A 42 2.62 0.55 -22.62
CA GLU A 42 2.75 -0.76 -21.98
C GLU A 42 3.28 -1.79 -22.99
N GLU A 43 3.99 -2.80 -22.49
CA GLU A 43 4.36 -3.96 -23.31
C GLU A 43 3.12 -4.45 -24.07
N LYS A 44 3.27 -4.67 -25.38
CA LYS A 44 2.17 -5.21 -26.19
C LYS A 44 1.71 -6.52 -25.56
N LYS A 45 0.44 -6.56 -25.13
CA LYS A 45 -0.16 -7.77 -24.60
C LYS A 45 0.05 -8.90 -25.58
N LYS A 46 0.56 -10.03 -25.09
CA LYS A 46 0.70 -11.22 -25.92
C LYS A 46 -0.66 -11.63 -26.43
N SER A 47 -0.80 -11.91 -27.71
CA SER A 47 -2.07 -12.41 -28.23
C SER A 47 -2.41 -13.77 -27.60
N PRO A 48 -3.70 -14.11 -27.43
CA PRO A 48 -4.10 -15.41 -26.90
C PRO A 48 -3.48 -16.59 -27.63
N LEU A 49 -3.28 -16.46 -28.92
CA LEU A 49 -2.66 -17.50 -29.73
C LEU A 49 -1.17 -17.68 -29.39
N VAL A 50 -0.45 -16.58 -29.14
CA VAL A 50 0.99 -16.64 -28.74
C VAL A 50 1.14 -17.30 -27.38
N VAL A 51 0.29 -16.92 -26.39
CA VAL A 51 0.30 -17.53 -25.06
C VAL A 51 -0.04 -19.02 -25.14
N PHE A 52 -1.03 -19.37 -25.96
CA PHE A 52 -1.40 -20.77 -26.22
C PHE A 52 -0.24 -21.57 -26.82
N LEU A 53 0.47 -21.02 -27.81
CA LEU A 53 1.61 -21.67 -28.41
C LEU A 53 2.81 -21.77 -27.48
N GLU A 54 2.97 -20.80 -26.58
CA GLU A 54 4.03 -20.84 -25.55
C GLU A 54 3.85 -21.99 -24.55
N GLN A 55 2.60 -22.48 -24.33
CA GLN A 55 2.36 -23.66 -23.48
C GLN A 55 3.03 -24.92 -24.03
N PHE A 56 3.22 -25.02 -25.34
CA PHE A 56 3.89 -26.17 -25.97
C PHE A 56 5.42 -26.21 -25.77
N LYS A 57 6.01 -25.14 -25.20
CA LYS A 57 7.42 -25.10 -24.80
C LYS A 57 7.69 -25.69 -23.43
N ASP A 58 6.62 -26.00 -22.68
CA ASP A 58 6.75 -26.65 -21.37
C ASP A 58 7.36 -28.04 -21.53
N LEU A 59 8.31 -28.39 -20.64
CA LEU A 59 9.04 -29.65 -20.69
C LEU A 59 8.10 -30.86 -20.62
N LEU A 60 7.04 -30.75 -19.81
CA LEU A 60 6.06 -31.82 -19.66
C LEU A 60 5.25 -32.02 -20.96
N VAL A 61 4.83 -30.94 -21.59
CA VAL A 61 4.13 -31.00 -22.87
C VAL A 61 5.00 -31.59 -23.95
N ILE A 62 6.32 -31.28 -23.98
CA ILE A 62 7.27 -31.89 -24.88
C ILE A 62 7.37 -33.43 -24.67
N ILE A 63 7.39 -33.87 -23.41
CA ILE A 63 7.40 -35.31 -23.07
C ILE A 63 6.08 -35.97 -23.54
N LEU A 64 4.95 -35.32 -23.34
CA LEU A 64 3.65 -35.80 -23.81
C LEU A 64 3.57 -35.86 -25.36
N ILE A 65 4.13 -34.88 -26.04
CA ILE A 65 4.24 -34.92 -27.53
C ILE A 65 5.09 -36.10 -27.98
N ALA A 66 6.23 -36.32 -27.32
CA ALA A 66 7.06 -37.47 -27.62
C ALA A 66 6.33 -38.81 -27.37
N ALA A 67 5.58 -38.88 -26.27
CA ALA A 67 4.75 -40.05 -25.98
C ALA A 67 3.63 -40.25 -27.01
N ALA A 68 2.97 -39.17 -27.48
CA ALA A 68 1.98 -39.23 -28.55
C ALA A 68 2.56 -39.75 -29.87
N VAL A 69 3.75 -39.27 -30.24
CA VAL A 69 4.45 -39.74 -31.47
C VAL A 69 4.79 -41.22 -31.35
N ILE A 70 5.31 -41.66 -30.22
CA ILE A 70 5.67 -43.08 -30.01
C ILE A 70 4.40 -43.93 -30.04
N SER A 71 3.32 -43.50 -29.40
CA SER A 71 2.01 -44.17 -29.42
C SER A 71 1.47 -44.29 -30.83
N ALA A 72 1.55 -43.24 -31.63
CA ALA A 72 1.13 -43.26 -33.05
C ALA A 72 1.96 -44.25 -33.89
N LEU A 73 3.27 -44.23 -33.70
CA LEU A 73 4.18 -45.13 -34.41
C LEU A 73 3.99 -46.60 -34.04
N SER A 74 3.53 -46.84 -32.81
CA SER A 74 3.20 -48.19 -32.30
C SER A 74 1.82 -48.69 -32.73
N GLY A 75 1.09 -47.90 -33.56
CA GLY A 75 -0.23 -48.26 -34.06
C GLY A 75 -1.38 -48.11 -33.03
N ASN A 76 -1.13 -47.45 -31.91
CA ASN A 76 -2.15 -47.27 -30.85
C ASN A 76 -2.85 -45.91 -31.02
N GLY A 77 -3.75 -45.83 -32.02
CA GLY A 77 -4.43 -44.58 -32.40
C GLY A 77 -5.31 -43.97 -31.29
N GLU A 78 -5.96 -44.83 -30.46
CA GLU A 78 -6.83 -44.37 -29.36
C GLU A 78 -6.03 -43.60 -28.29
N SER A 79 -4.90 -44.18 -27.85
CA SER A 79 -4.02 -43.54 -26.89
C SER A 79 -3.41 -42.25 -27.43
N THR A 80 -3.07 -42.20 -28.73
CA THR A 80 -2.58 -40.99 -29.37
C THR A 80 -3.60 -39.86 -29.34
N ILE A 81 -4.86 -40.13 -29.69
CA ILE A 81 -5.95 -39.14 -29.67
C ILE A 81 -6.15 -38.60 -28.23
N VAL A 82 -6.11 -39.48 -27.26
CA VAL A 82 -6.27 -39.09 -25.84
C VAL A 82 -5.12 -38.16 -25.40
N ILE A 83 -3.88 -38.51 -25.71
CA ILE A 83 -2.73 -37.67 -25.32
C ILE A 83 -2.81 -36.29 -26.00
N VAL A 84 -3.16 -36.24 -27.29
CA VAL A 84 -3.31 -34.96 -28.03
C VAL A 84 -4.44 -34.12 -27.48
N ALA A 85 -5.59 -34.75 -27.13
CA ALA A 85 -6.70 -34.04 -26.48
C ALA A 85 -6.28 -33.44 -25.13
N VAL A 86 -5.51 -34.17 -24.36
CA VAL A 86 -4.94 -33.78 -23.09
C VAL A 86 -4.00 -32.58 -23.23
N ILE A 87 -3.05 -32.63 -24.17
CA ILE A 87 -2.11 -31.52 -24.44
C ILE A 87 -2.89 -30.26 -24.83
N THR A 88 -3.90 -30.40 -25.68
CA THR A 88 -4.72 -29.27 -26.13
C THR A 88 -5.50 -28.66 -24.98
N LEU A 89 -6.11 -29.49 -24.13
CA LEU A 89 -6.85 -29.03 -22.95
C LEU A 89 -5.92 -28.31 -21.96
N ASN A 90 -4.71 -28.85 -21.72
CA ASN A 90 -3.70 -28.22 -20.89
C ASN A 90 -3.32 -26.83 -21.42
N ALA A 91 -3.03 -26.73 -22.72
CA ALA A 91 -2.68 -25.47 -23.35
C ALA A 91 -3.81 -24.42 -23.25
N ILE A 92 -5.07 -24.83 -23.43
CA ILE A 92 -6.24 -23.94 -23.25
C ILE A 92 -6.33 -23.44 -21.81
N LEU A 93 -6.27 -24.34 -20.83
CA LEU A 93 -6.40 -23.99 -19.40
C LEU A 93 -5.23 -23.14 -18.91
N GLY A 94 -4.00 -23.44 -19.30
CA GLY A 94 -2.84 -22.62 -19.01
C GLY A 94 -2.97 -21.20 -19.57
N THR A 95 -3.51 -21.07 -20.78
CA THR A 95 -3.81 -19.78 -21.41
C THR A 95 -4.86 -19.00 -20.63
N VAL A 96 -5.95 -19.64 -20.22
CA VAL A 96 -7.02 -19.00 -19.40
C VAL A 96 -6.48 -18.54 -18.04
N GLN A 97 -5.65 -19.35 -17.38
CA GLN A 97 -5.02 -18.99 -16.11
C GLN A 97 -4.06 -17.80 -16.27
N HIS A 98 -3.27 -17.77 -17.34
CA HIS A 98 -2.37 -16.65 -17.65
C HIS A 98 -3.15 -15.33 -17.77
N PHE A 99 -4.21 -15.28 -18.59
CA PHE A 99 -5.01 -14.07 -18.75
C PHE A 99 -5.77 -13.66 -17.48
N LYS A 100 -6.19 -14.62 -16.68
CA LYS A 100 -6.84 -14.31 -15.39
C LYS A 100 -5.86 -13.66 -14.41
N ALA A 101 -4.62 -14.13 -14.36
CA ALA A 101 -3.57 -13.53 -13.55
C ALA A 101 -3.21 -12.12 -14.06
N GLU A 102 -3.02 -11.95 -15.38
CA GLU A 102 -2.72 -10.67 -16.01
C GLU A 102 -3.80 -9.62 -15.76
N LYS A 103 -5.08 -9.98 -15.94
CA LYS A 103 -6.21 -9.07 -15.66
C LYS A 103 -6.27 -8.62 -14.22
N SER A 104 -5.92 -9.50 -13.28
CA SER A 104 -5.86 -9.15 -11.85
C SER A 104 -4.75 -8.14 -11.55
N LEU A 105 -3.60 -8.25 -12.23
CA LEU A 105 -2.49 -7.30 -12.12
C LEU A 105 -2.82 -5.94 -12.73
N GLU A 106 -3.50 -5.93 -13.89
CA GLU A 106 -3.90 -4.71 -14.58
C GLU A 106 -4.85 -3.84 -13.74
N SER A 107 -5.79 -4.46 -13.04
CA SER A 107 -6.71 -3.75 -12.15
C SER A 107 -6.01 -3.05 -10.99
N LEU A 108 -4.85 -3.53 -10.54
CA LEU A 108 -4.05 -2.90 -9.49
C LEU A 108 -3.33 -1.65 -9.99
N LYS A 109 -2.76 -1.70 -11.20
CA LYS A 109 -2.05 -0.54 -11.80
C LYS A 109 -2.98 0.65 -11.98
N ALA A 110 -4.25 0.41 -12.33
CA ALA A 110 -5.25 1.46 -12.52
C ALA A 110 -5.57 2.24 -11.23
N LEU A 111 -5.39 1.64 -10.05
CA LEU A 111 -5.67 2.27 -8.76
C LEU A 111 -4.57 3.23 -8.27
N SER A 112 -3.39 3.22 -8.87
CA SER A 112 -2.22 3.99 -8.41
C SER A 112 -1.74 5.05 -9.42
N SER A 113 -2.61 5.50 -10.33
CA SER A 113 -2.25 6.55 -11.30
C SER A 113 -2.12 7.91 -10.61
N PRO A 114 -1.04 8.69 -10.85
CA PRO A 114 -0.88 10.01 -10.28
C PRO A 114 -1.96 10.98 -10.78
N SER A 115 -2.26 12.03 -10.01
CA SER A 115 -3.11 13.14 -10.40
C SER A 115 -2.29 14.37 -10.77
N ALA A 116 -2.91 15.35 -11.43
CA ALA A 116 -2.29 16.62 -11.76
C ALA A 116 -3.31 17.76 -11.64
N LYS A 117 -2.83 18.90 -11.16
CA LYS A 117 -3.60 20.15 -11.08
C LYS A 117 -3.45 20.91 -12.40
N VAL A 118 -4.57 21.25 -13.02
CA VAL A 118 -4.60 21.98 -14.30
C VAL A 118 -5.55 23.17 -14.25
N MET A 119 -5.27 24.15 -15.08
CA MET A 119 -6.21 25.22 -15.38
C MET A 119 -7.00 24.84 -16.63
N ARG A 120 -8.31 24.71 -16.54
CA ARG A 120 -9.24 24.42 -17.63
C ARG A 120 -10.45 25.34 -17.54
N ASN A 121 -10.88 25.93 -18.63
CA ASN A 121 -11.99 26.91 -18.64
C ASN A 121 -11.83 28.03 -17.58
N GLY A 122 -10.61 28.44 -17.26
CA GLY A 122 -10.31 29.44 -16.23
C GLY A 122 -10.50 28.97 -14.78
N VAL A 123 -10.70 27.66 -14.57
CA VAL A 123 -10.90 27.05 -13.24
C VAL A 123 -9.78 26.04 -12.97
N LYS A 124 -9.22 26.07 -11.74
CA LYS A 124 -8.27 25.06 -11.27
C LYS A 124 -9.02 23.75 -11.01
N VAL A 125 -8.60 22.66 -11.67
CA VAL A 125 -9.21 21.32 -11.56
C VAL A 125 -8.09 20.31 -11.36
N GLU A 126 -8.33 19.31 -10.55
CA GLU A 126 -7.47 18.14 -10.41
C GLU A 126 -7.99 17.00 -11.30
N VAL A 127 -7.11 16.44 -12.13
CA VAL A 127 -7.44 15.38 -13.08
C VAL A 127 -6.42 14.24 -13.03
N PRO A 128 -6.80 13.00 -13.37
CA PRO A 128 -5.85 11.91 -13.53
C PRO A 128 -4.78 12.27 -14.57
N SER A 129 -3.51 11.95 -14.28
CA SER A 129 -2.38 12.30 -15.17
C SER A 129 -2.56 11.82 -16.61
N LYS A 130 -3.22 10.68 -16.81
CA LYS A 130 -3.52 10.12 -18.14
C LYS A 130 -4.44 10.97 -19.00
N GLU A 131 -5.16 11.91 -18.39
CA GLU A 131 -6.10 12.81 -19.09
C GLU A 131 -5.46 14.11 -19.56
N ILE A 132 -4.19 14.34 -19.26
CA ILE A 132 -3.42 15.49 -19.69
C ILE A 132 -3.16 15.44 -21.19
N VAL A 133 -3.37 16.57 -21.86
CA VAL A 133 -3.13 16.72 -23.31
C VAL A 133 -2.19 17.89 -23.59
N PRO A 134 -1.47 17.89 -24.74
CA PRO A 134 -0.67 19.03 -25.14
C PRO A 134 -1.52 20.31 -25.22
N GLY A 135 -1.03 21.40 -24.61
CA GLY A 135 -1.74 22.68 -24.48
C GLY A 135 -2.49 22.85 -23.15
N ASP A 136 -2.62 21.82 -22.29
CA ASP A 136 -3.08 22.01 -20.91
C ASP A 136 -2.11 22.94 -20.14
N ILE A 137 -2.63 23.67 -19.18
CA ILE A 137 -1.83 24.48 -18.27
C ILE A 137 -1.71 23.74 -16.94
N LEU A 138 -0.54 23.17 -16.66
CA LEU A 138 -0.22 22.54 -15.37
C LEU A 138 0.08 23.60 -14.32
N LEU A 139 -0.46 23.41 -13.14
CA LEU A 139 -0.18 24.20 -11.95
C LEU A 139 0.70 23.37 -11.02
N LEU A 140 2.01 23.63 -11.03
CA LEU A 140 3.00 22.90 -10.27
C LEU A 140 3.31 23.61 -8.94
N GLU A 141 3.32 22.85 -7.86
CA GLU A 141 3.68 23.29 -6.51
C GLU A 141 4.71 22.33 -5.90
N ALA A 142 5.44 22.77 -4.88
CA ALA A 142 6.37 21.90 -4.16
C ALA A 142 5.68 20.62 -3.67
N GLY A 143 6.25 19.46 -4.01
CA GLY A 143 5.67 18.13 -3.73
C GLY A 143 4.92 17.48 -4.89
N ASP A 144 4.69 18.23 -6.00
CA ASP A 144 4.05 17.67 -7.18
C ASP A 144 5.03 16.87 -8.04
N LEU A 145 4.52 15.81 -8.68
CA LEU A 145 5.20 15.10 -9.76
C LEU A 145 4.87 15.80 -11.08
N VAL A 146 5.89 16.07 -11.89
CA VAL A 146 5.70 16.58 -13.25
C VAL A 146 5.20 15.42 -14.13
N VAL A 147 3.97 15.49 -14.59
CA VAL A 147 3.30 14.39 -15.31
C VAL A 147 3.43 14.44 -16.83
N ALA A 148 3.95 15.54 -17.38
CA ALA A 148 4.13 15.75 -18.81
C ALA A 148 5.28 16.74 -19.04
N ASP A 149 5.89 16.73 -20.23
CA ASP A 149 6.88 17.74 -20.57
C ASP A 149 6.19 19.07 -20.86
N GLY A 150 6.75 20.16 -20.37
CA GLY A 150 6.14 21.48 -20.51
C GLY A 150 7.10 22.65 -20.53
N ARG A 151 6.63 23.78 -21.09
CA ARG A 151 7.30 25.08 -21.10
C ARG A 151 6.75 25.95 -19.98
N ILE A 152 7.63 26.43 -19.12
CA ILE A 152 7.27 27.30 -17.99
C ILE A 152 6.79 28.66 -18.56
N ILE A 153 5.57 29.06 -18.19
CA ILE A 153 4.98 30.36 -18.54
C ILE A 153 5.08 31.37 -17.41
N GLU A 154 4.90 30.94 -16.17
CA GLU A 154 5.12 31.76 -14.98
C GLU A 154 5.95 30.98 -13.97
N ASN A 155 6.90 31.64 -13.33
CA ASN A 155 7.82 31.01 -12.38
C ASN A 155 7.90 31.80 -11.08
N TYR A 156 7.68 31.10 -9.97
CA TYR A 156 7.78 31.62 -8.60
C TYR A 156 8.80 30.77 -7.83
N SER A 157 10.09 30.98 -8.14
CA SER A 157 11.22 30.26 -7.52
C SER A 157 11.11 28.74 -7.63
N LEU A 158 10.60 28.23 -8.76
CA LEU A 158 10.48 26.79 -8.98
C LEU A 158 11.85 26.11 -8.98
N GLN A 159 11.98 25.05 -8.19
CA GLN A 159 13.10 24.14 -8.21
C GLN A 159 12.61 22.72 -8.46
N VAL A 160 13.26 22.00 -9.37
CA VAL A 160 12.85 20.68 -9.83
C VAL A 160 14.01 19.70 -9.77
N ASN A 161 13.81 18.55 -9.15
CA ASN A 161 14.77 17.43 -9.20
C ASN A 161 14.54 16.62 -10.47
N GLU A 162 15.51 16.60 -11.35
CA GLU A 162 15.49 15.93 -12.65
C GLU A 162 16.42 14.70 -12.69
N SER A 163 16.79 14.16 -11.54
CA SER A 163 17.74 13.04 -11.43
C SER A 163 17.36 11.80 -12.22
N SER A 164 16.07 11.58 -12.44
CA SER A 164 15.57 10.48 -13.27
C SER A 164 15.95 10.60 -14.75
N LEU A 165 16.26 11.81 -15.22
CA LEU A 165 16.61 12.10 -16.63
C LEU A 165 18.07 12.49 -16.79
N THR A 166 18.61 13.26 -15.86
CA THR A 166 19.97 13.81 -15.95
C THR A 166 21.00 13.01 -15.15
N GLY A 167 20.55 12.23 -14.18
CA GLY A 167 21.41 11.51 -13.23
C GLY A 167 21.95 12.38 -12.08
N GLU A 168 21.69 13.70 -12.09
CA GLU A 168 22.15 14.65 -11.06
C GLU A 168 21.09 14.80 -9.96
N SER A 169 21.49 14.62 -8.69
CA SER A 169 20.57 14.61 -7.55
C SER A 169 20.19 16.01 -7.04
N GLU A 170 20.91 17.06 -7.46
CA GLU A 170 20.63 18.43 -7.04
C GLU A 170 19.40 19.00 -7.76
N GLY A 171 18.61 19.80 -7.04
CA GLY A 171 17.45 20.49 -7.61
C GLY A 171 17.89 21.61 -8.56
N VAL A 172 17.32 21.62 -9.76
CA VAL A 172 17.58 22.63 -10.79
C VAL A 172 16.66 23.82 -10.61
N ASN A 173 17.22 25.01 -10.42
CA ASN A 173 16.46 26.27 -10.41
C ASN A 173 15.93 26.57 -11.81
N LYS A 174 14.63 26.70 -11.93
CA LYS A 174 13.94 26.95 -13.21
C LYS A 174 13.73 28.44 -13.46
N ILE A 175 13.59 28.81 -14.73
CA ILE A 175 13.36 30.17 -15.22
C ILE A 175 12.20 30.20 -16.20
N SER A 176 11.62 31.36 -16.47
CA SER A 176 10.63 31.56 -17.55
C SER A 176 11.22 32.20 -18.80
N ALA A 177 12.45 32.73 -18.72
CA ALA A 177 13.13 33.38 -19.84
C ALA A 177 13.42 32.47 -21.04
N VAL A 178 13.58 33.03 -22.22
CA VAL A 178 13.95 32.27 -23.43
C VAL A 178 15.42 31.89 -23.39
N ILE A 179 15.75 30.71 -23.90
CA ILE A 179 17.13 30.22 -24.05
C ILE A 179 17.45 30.24 -25.56
N ASP A 180 18.33 31.14 -25.98
CA ASP A 180 18.63 31.37 -27.41
C ASP A 180 19.64 30.40 -28.03
N GLU A 181 20.29 29.58 -27.26
CA GLU A 181 21.29 28.60 -27.69
C GLU A 181 20.64 27.48 -28.54
N GLU A 182 21.32 27.04 -29.62
CA GLU A 182 20.75 26.03 -30.54
C GLU A 182 20.81 24.58 -30.01
N ASN A 183 21.88 24.24 -29.29
CA ASN A 183 22.12 22.89 -28.80
C ASN A 183 22.32 22.94 -27.26
N VAL A 184 21.21 22.91 -26.53
CA VAL A 184 21.20 22.90 -25.06
C VAL A 184 20.96 21.47 -24.57
N ALA A 185 21.82 21.02 -23.67
CA ALA A 185 21.62 19.72 -23.01
C ALA A 185 20.30 19.73 -22.22
N LEU A 186 19.71 18.54 -22.01
CA LEU A 186 18.39 18.44 -21.36
C LEU A 186 18.36 19.12 -19.98
N GLY A 187 19.38 18.90 -19.15
CA GLY A 187 19.51 19.51 -17.81
C GLY A 187 19.70 21.03 -17.82
N ASP A 188 20.15 21.61 -18.96
CA ASP A 188 20.36 23.05 -19.10
C ASP A 188 19.13 23.78 -19.68
N GLN A 189 18.09 23.05 -20.10
CA GLN A 189 16.82 23.62 -20.52
C GLN A 189 16.01 24.10 -19.32
N LYS A 190 16.53 25.09 -18.61
CA LYS A 190 15.98 25.58 -17.32
C LYS A 190 14.58 26.19 -17.43
N ASN A 191 14.10 26.50 -18.64
CA ASN A 191 12.75 27.00 -18.86
C ASN A 191 11.74 25.93 -19.28
N MET A 192 12.17 24.66 -19.23
CA MET A 192 11.34 23.47 -19.45
C MET A 192 11.21 22.67 -18.15
N VAL A 193 10.16 21.89 -18.04
CA VAL A 193 10.01 20.81 -17.06
C VAL A 193 9.74 19.51 -17.79
N PHE A 194 10.17 18.40 -17.22
CA PHE A 194 10.11 17.10 -17.87
C PHE A 194 9.32 16.09 -17.02
N SER A 195 8.56 15.25 -17.70
CA SER A 195 7.78 14.18 -17.07
C SER A 195 8.68 13.28 -16.22
N GLY A 196 8.18 12.86 -15.05
CA GLY A 196 8.91 12.03 -14.09
C GLY A 196 9.85 12.79 -13.15
N SER A 197 9.92 14.13 -13.28
CA SER A 197 10.69 15.00 -12.38
C SER A 197 9.86 15.43 -11.17
N LEU A 198 10.53 15.83 -10.09
CA LEU A 198 9.90 16.16 -8.82
C LEU A 198 10.06 17.64 -8.49
N VAL A 199 8.97 18.33 -8.17
CA VAL A 199 9.03 19.72 -7.71
C VAL A 199 9.46 19.74 -6.25
N THR A 200 10.66 20.28 -5.96
CA THR A 200 11.23 20.32 -4.62
C THR A 200 10.94 21.62 -3.89
N TYR A 201 10.78 22.73 -4.61
CA TYR A 201 10.51 24.04 -4.05
C TYR A 201 9.79 24.95 -5.02
N GLY A 202 9.05 25.95 -4.50
CA GLY A 202 8.38 26.98 -5.28
C GLY A 202 7.13 26.50 -6.03
N ARG A 203 6.70 27.29 -7.01
CA ARG A 203 5.54 26.98 -7.86
C ARG A 203 5.71 27.56 -9.26
N ALA A 204 4.99 26.99 -10.23
CA ALA A 204 4.98 27.52 -11.61
C ALA A 204 3.71 27.13 -12.35
N ASN A 205 3.36 27.95 -13.36
CA ASN A 205 2.40 27.60 -14.37
C ASN A 205 3.16 27.14 -15.63
N VAL A 206 2.75 26.01 -16.20
CA VAL A 206 3.47 25.33 -17.27
C VAL A 206 2.50 24.94 -18.38
N VAL A 207 2.79 25.28 -19.64
CA VAL A 207 2.04 24.74 -20.76
C VAL A 207 2.62 23.41 -21.22
N VAL A 208 1.78 22.40 -21.29
CA VAL A 208 2.14 21.03 -21.69
C VAL A 208 2.53 21.01 -23.18
N THR A 209 3.74 20.56 -23.48
CA THR A 209 4.30 20.48 -24.83
C THR A 209 4.30 19.06 -25.40
N ALA A 210 4.47 18.04 -24.56
CA ALA A 210 4.48 16.65 -24.95
C ALA A 210 3.90 15.75 -23.85
N THR A 211 3.24 14.66 -24.26
CA THR A 211 2.61 13.68 -23.40
C THR A 211 2.99 12.25 -23.79
N GLY A 212 2.94 11.33 -22.84
CA GLY A 212 3.15 9.88 -23.04
C GLY A 212 4.47 9.55 -23.71
N MET A 213 4.45 8.75 -24.75
CA MET A 213 5.66 8.32 -25.48
C MET A 213 6.43 9.44 -26.17
N LYS A 214 5.86 10.63 -26.30
CA LYS A 214 6.51 11.81 -26.90
C LYS A 214 7.30 12.63 -25.89
N THR A 215 7.17 12.36 -24.58
CA THR A 215 7.98 12.98 -23.52
C THR A 215 9.43 12.47 -23.57
N GLU A 216 10.36 13.18 -22.93
CA GLU A 216 11.75 12.72 -22.87
C GLU A 216 11.86 11.36 -22.16
N ILE A 217 11.12 11.14 -21.08
CA ILE A 217 11.05 9.84 -20.42
C ILE A 217 10.41 8.76 -21.31
N GLY A 218 9.44 9.14 -22.15
CA GLY A 218 8.82 8.26 -23.13
C GLY A 218 9.80 7.77 -24.21
N LYS A 219 10.70 8.65 -24.66
CA LYS A 219 11.78 8.29 -25.60
C LYS A 219 12.75 7.30 -24.95
N ILE A 220 13.12 7.50 -23.68
CA ILE A 220 13.97 6.58 -22.91
C ILE A 220 13.25 5.24 -22.70
N ALA A 221 11.95 5.27 -22.36
CA ALA A 221 11.15 4.06 -22.18
C ALA A 221 11.10 3.18 -23.43
N THR A 222 11.13 3.79 -24.62
CA THR A 222 11.22 3.05 -25.89
C THR A 222 12.52 2.25 -26.00
N LEU A 223 13.61 2.73 -25.43
CA LEU A 223 14.91 2.03 -25.38
C LEU A 223 14.95 0.99 -24.27
N MET A 224 14.16 1.16 -23.17
CA MET A 224 14.15 0.29 -22.00
C MET A 224 13.09 -0.83 -22.05
N ASN A 225 12.19 -0.86 -23.01
CA ASN A 225 11.08 -1.85 -23.14
C ASN A 225 11.55 -3.32 -23.31
N GLN A 226 12.80 -3.64 -22.96
CA GLN A 226 13.34 -5.00 -22.92
C GLN A 226 13.54 -5.55 -21.49
N THR A 227 13.25 -4.80 -20.45
CA THR A 227 13.42 -5.27 -19.08
C THR A 227 12.16 -5.99 -18.58
N LYS A 228 12.25 -7.31 -18.47
CA LYS A 228 11.21 -8.17 -17.87
C LYS A 228 10.85 -7.70 -16.45
N GLN A 229 9.58 -7.71 -16.11
CA GLN A 229 9.12 -7.49 -14.75
C GLN A 229 9.84 -8.43 -13.78
N LYS A 230 10.44 -7.89 -12.71
CA LYS A 230 11.10 -8.70 -11.68
C LYS A 230 10.05 -9.53 -10.95
N LYS A 231 10.29 -10.85 -10.88
CA LYS A 231 9.49 -11.76 -10.06
C LYS A 231 9.64 -11.45 -8.59
N THR A 232 8.62 -11.79 -7.77
CA THR A 232 8.73 -11.70 -6.33
C THR A 232 9.72 -12.74 -5.80
N PRO A 233 10.36 -12.52 -4.62
CA PRO A 233 11.21 -13.52 -4.00
C PRO A 233 10.52 -14.87 -3.81
N LEU A 234 9.22 -14.83 -3.48
CA LEU A 234 8.37 -16.02 -3.38
C LEU A 234 8.23 -16.73 -4.72
N GLN A 235 7.95 -15.99 -5.81
CA GLN A 235 7.85 -16.56 -7.14
C GLN A 235 9.19 -17.16 -7.60
N GLU A 236 10.31 -16.49 -7.36
CA GLU A 236 11.65 -17.03 -7.65
C GLU A 236 11.95 -18.29 -6.85
N SER A 237 11.61 -18.31 -5.55
CA SER A 237 11.76 -19.49 -4.71
C SER A 237 10.93 -20.66 -5.20
N MET A 238 9.71 -20.39 -5.68
CA MET A 238 8.80 -21.41 -6.24
C MET A 238 9.31 -21.95 -7.58
N ASP A 239 9.80 -21.08 -8.45
CA ASP A 239 10.39 -21.49 -9.73
C ASP A 239 11.63 -22.37 -9.52
N ASN A 240 12.52 -21.96 -8.63
CA ASN A 240 13.71 -22.75 -8.26
C ASN A 240 13.33 -24.11 -7.65
N PHE A 241 12.30 -24.12 -6.79
CA PHE A 241 11.79 -25.37 -6.24
C PHE A 241 11.20 -26.27 -7.34
N SER A 242 10.35 -25.74 -8.20
CA SER A 242 9.74 -26.49 -9.30
C SER A 242 10.78 -27.07 -10.23
N GLN A 243 11.86 -26.34 -10.56
CA GLN A 243 12.96 -26.87 -11.36
C GLN A 243 13.72 -28.00 -10.67
N LYS A 244 14.03 -27.85 -9.37
CA LYS A 244 14.68 -28.92 -8.60
C LYS A 244 13.80 -30.17 -8.48
N LEU A 245 12.51 -29.96 -8.23
CA LEU A 245 11.52 -31.02 -8.17
C LEU A 245 11.43 -31.75 -9.51
N ALA A 246 11.36 -31.02 -10.62
CA ALA A 246 11.32 -31.60 -11.97
C ALA A 246 12.55 -32.45 -12.24
N LEU A 247 13.76 -32.01 -11.85
CA LEU A 247 14.99 -32.79 -12.00
C LEU A 247 14.97 -34.11 -11.20
N VAL A 248 14.51 -34.05 -9.96
CA VAL A 248 14.35 -35.23 -9.08
C VAL A 248 13.35 -36.22 -9.71
N ILE A 249 12.23 -35.72 -10.18
CA ILE A 249 11.18 -36.52 -10.82
C ILE A 249 11.69 -37.15 -12.11
N MET A 250 12.41 -36.42 -12.94
CA MET A 250 13.02 -36.98 -14.15
C MET A 250 13.98 -38.12 -13.82
N GLY A 251 14.77 -38.01 -12.76
CA GLY A 251 15.61 -39.09 -12.26
C GLY A 251 14.80 -40.31 -11.83
N ILE A 252 13.72 -40.13 -11.07
CA ILE A 252 12.84 -41.22 -10.68
C ILE A 252 12.14 -41.84 -11.90
N CYS A 253 11.67 -41.02 -12.85
CA CYS A 253 11.07 -41.53 -14.10
C CYS A 253 12.04 -42.40 -14.90
N ALA A 254 13.30 -41.98 -15.00
CA ALA A 254 14.33 -42.79 -15.68
C ALA A 254 14.58 -44.12 -15.00
N VAL A 255 14.59 -44.15 -13.66
CA VAL A 255 14.73 -45.38 -12.87
C VAL A 255 13.50 -46.28 -13.06
N VAL A 256 12.29 -45.72 -12.97
CA VAL A 256 11.04 -46.48 -13.16
C VAL A 256 10.97 -47.05 -14.58
N PHE A 257 11.33 -46.28 -15.58
CA PHE A 257 11.41 -46.71 -16.98
C PHE A 257 12.40 -47.88 -17.14
N GLY A 258 13.62 -47.73 -16.62
CA GLY A 258 14.63 -48.76 -16.66
C GLY A 258 14.23 -50.05 -15.93
N LEU A 259 13.57 -49.95 -14.76
CA LEU A 259 13.07 -51.11 -14.03
C LEU A 259 11.92 -51.81 -14.77
N SER A 260 11.05 -51.08 -15.43
CA SER A 260 9.95 -51.63 -16.22
C SER A 260 10.48 -52.40 -17.44
N LEU A 261 11.49 -51.86 -18.14
CA LEU A 261 12.18 -52.55 -19.23
C LEU A 261 12.92 -53.80 -18.73
N TYR A 262 13.62 -53.73 -17.60
CA TYR A 262 14.30 -54.89 -17.01
C TYR A 262 13.32 -56.02 -16.69
N ARG A 263 12.07 -55.70 -16.42
CA ARG A 263 10.97 -56.67 -16.17
C ARG A 263 10.29 -57.15 -17.44
N GLU A 264 10.89 -56.94 -18.58
CA GLU A 264 10.34 -57.35 -19.88
C GLU A 264 9.00 -56.73 -20.25
N MET A 265 8.61 -55.60 -19.57
CA MET A 265 7.45 -54.83 -19.99
C MET A 265 7.71 -54.23 -21.37
N GLY A 266 6.66 -54.14 -22.19
CA GLY A 266 6.77 -53.45 -23.46
C GLY A 266 7.29 -52.01 -23.33
N VAL A 267 8.06 -51.55 -24.34
CA VAL A 267 8.63 -50.17 -24.30
C VAL A 267 7.55 -49.11 -24.14
N LEU A 268 6.37 -49.30 -24.74
CA LEU A 268 5.26 -48.37 -24.65
C LEU A 268 4.67 -48.34 -23.22
N ASP A 269 4.46 -49.51 -22.60
CA ASP A 269 3.93 -49.58 -21.23
C ASP A 269 4.92 -48.98 -20.23
N SER A 270 6.21 -49.27 -20.40
CA SER A 270 7.29 -48.69 -19.61
C SER A 270 7.32 -47.16 -19.71
N LEU A 271 7.13 -46.63 -20.92
CA LEU A 271 7.07 -45.20 -21.17
C LEU A 271 5.81 -44.59 -20.53
N MET A 272 4.67 -45.26 -20.62
CA MET A 272 3.41 -44.79 -20.02
C MET A 272 3.50 -44.70 -18.48
N PHE A 273 4.21 -45.63 -17.83
CA PHE A 273 4.49 -45.53 -16.40
C PHE A 273 5.33 -44.28 -16.05
N ALA A 274 6.40 -44.05 -16.82
CA ALA A 274 7.28 -42.90 -16.58
C ALA A 274 6.54 -41.59 -16.83
N VAL A 275 5.71 -41.53 -17.90
CA VAL A 275 4.88 -40.34 -18.21
C VAL A 275 3.81 -40.12 -17.12
N ALA A 276 3.11 -41.16 -16.69
CA ALA A 276 2.11 -41.05 -15.60
C ALA A 276 2.76 -40.49 -14.33
N LEU A 277 3.98 -40.98 -13.98
CA LEU A 277 4.73 -40.51 -12.84
C LEU A 277 5.12 -39.02 -12.99
N ALA A 278 5.61 -38.60 -14.17
CA ALA A 278 5.97 -37.21 -14.44
C ALA A 278 4.78 -36.28 -14.31
N VAL A 279 3.62 -36.64 -14.90
CA VAL A 279 2.38 -35.87 -14.82
C VAL A 279 1.84 -35.79 -13.39
N ALA A 280 1.89 -36.91 -12.62
CA ALA A 280 1.46 -36.92 -11.24
C ALA A 280 2.28 -35.97 -10.33
N ALA A 281 3.55 -35.77 -10.68
CA ALA A 281 4.53 -35.20 -9.78
C ALA A 281 4.71 -33.68 -9.97
N ILE A 282 4.48 -33.13 -11.15
CA ILE A 282 4.73 -31.72 -11.46
C ILE A 282 3.47 -30.88 -11.16
N PRO A 283 3.56 -29.93 -10.20
CA PRO A 283 2.44 -29.05 -9.88
C PRO A 283 2.39 -27.85 -10.85
N GLU A 284 1.87 -28.04 -12.06
CA GLU A 284 1.83 -27.06 -13.15
C GLU A 284 1.17 -25.72 -12.75
N ALA A 285 0.11 -25.79 -11.95
CA ALA A 285 -0.67 -24.62 -11.54
C ALA A 285 -0.02 -23.79 -10.42
N LEU A 286 1.10 -24.21 -9.84
CA LEU A 286 1.65 -23.64 -8.60
C LEU A 286 1.98 -22.15 -8.72
N SER A 287 2.78 -21.76 -9.71
CA SER A 287 3.17 -20.35 -9.91
C SER A 287 1.96 -19.46 -10.25
N SER A 288 1.03 -19.96 -11.06
CA SER A 288 -0.20 -19.24 -11.42
C SER A 288 -1.10 -19.02 -10.22
N ILE A 289 -1.26 -20.03 -9.37
CA ILE A 289 -2.09 -19.93 -8.15
C ILE A 289 -1.49 -18.93 -7.16
N VAL A 290 -0.16 -18.95 -6.95
CA VAL A 290 0.52 -17.96 -6.09
C VAL A 290 0.25 -16.55 -6.58
N THR A 291 0.39 -16.30 -7.89
CA THR A 291 0.13 -14.98 -8.49
C THR A 291 -1.34 -14.56 -8.32
N ILE A 292 -2.28 -15.47 -8.57
CA ILE A 292 -3.71 -15.20 -8.38
C ILE A 292 -4.03 -14.86 -6.92
N VAL A 293 -3.50 -15.62 -5.97
CA VAL A 293 -3.73 -15.40 -4.53
C VAL A 293 -3.13 -14.07 -4.08
N LEU A 294 -1.92 -13.71 -4.52
CA LEU A 294 -1.32 -12.39 -4.28
C LEU A 294 -2.20 -11.27 -4.84
N ALA A 295 -2.63 -11.38 -6.10
CA ALA A 295 -3.47 -10.38 -6.73
C ALA A 295 -4.84 -10.22 -6.03
N MET A 296 -5.46 -11.30 -5.58
CA MET A 296 -6.70 -11.25 -4.81
C MET A 296 -6.49 -10.64 -3.42
N GLY A 297 -5.35 -10.92 -2.80
CA GLY A 297 -4.94 -10.32 -1.53
C GLY A 297 -4.81 -8.80 -1.66
N THR A 298 -4.16 -8.31 -2.71
CA THR A 298 -4.02 -6.87 -2.98
C THR A 298 -5.36 -6.19 -3.26
N GLN A 299 -6.26 -6.82 -4.04
CA GLN A 299 -7.60 -6.30 -4.27
C GLN A 299 -8.40 -6.18 -2.97
N LYS A 300 -8.23 -7.12 -2.05
CA LYS A 300 -8.86 -7.05 -0.73
C LYS A 300 -8.29 -5.89 0.09
N MET A 301 -6.95 -5.72 0.11
CA MET A 301 -6.30 -4.62 0.82
C MET A 301 -6.74 -3.27 0.28
N ALA A 302 -6.89 -3.12 -1.05
CA ALA A 302 -7.38 -1.90 -1.68
C ALA A 302 -8.82 -1.55 -1.23
N LYS A 303 -9.70 -2.55 -1.07
CA LYS A 303 -11.05 -2.35 -0.50
C LYS A 303 -11.04 -1.93 0.98
N GLU A 304 -9.95 -2.19 1.67
CA GLU A 304 -9.71 -1.81 3.06
C GLU A 304 -8.76 -0.61 3.18
N ASN A 305 -8.77 0.28 2.18
CA ASN A 305 -8.03 1.55 2.09
C ASN A 305 -6.50 1.42 1.97
N ALA A 306 -5.96 0.26 1.63
CA ALA A 306 -4.53 0.05 1.41
C ALA A 306 -4.26 -0.36 -0.05
N ILE A 307 -3.85 0.59 -0.90
CA ILE A 307 -3.48 0.33 -2.29
C ILE A 307 -2.03 -0.15 -2.34
N ILE A 308 -1.82 -1.35 -2.82
CA ILE A 308 -0.48 -1.94 -3.00
C ILE A 308 -0.01 -1.72 -4.44
N LYS A 309 1.13 -1.06 -4.63
CA LYS A 309 1.67 -0.75 -5.96
C LYS A 309 2.40 -1.93 -6.61
N ASN A 310 2.99 -2.82 -5.79
CA ASN A 310 3.70 -3.99 -6.30
C ASN A 310 3.43 -5.24 -5.44
N LEU A 311 3.42 -6.42 -6.07
CA LEU A 311 3.11 -7.68 -5.40
C LEU A 311 4.15 -8.09 -4.34
N ASN A 312 5.41 -7.64 -4.49
CA ASN A 312 6.47 -7.94 -3.52
C ASN A 312 6.13 -7.37 -2.13
N ALA A 313 5.46 -6.21 -2.10
CA ALA A 313 5.06 -5.57 -0.85
C ALA A 313 4.09 -6.43 -0.03
N VAL A 314 3.23 -7.23 -0.67
CA VAL A 314 2.29 -8.13 0.04
C VAL A 314 3.03 -9.19 0.86
N GLU A 315 4.09 -9.75 0.28
CA GLU A 315 4.92 -10.74 0.96
C GLU A 315 5.66 -10.11 2.15
N SER A 316 6.28 -8.95 1.93
CA SER A 316 7.01 -8.22 2.97
C SER A 316 6.10 -7.74 4.09
N LEU A 317 4.85 -7.30 3.78
CA LEU A 317 3.85 -6.90 4.77
C LEU A 317 3.62 -7.98 5.83
N GLY A 318 3.52 -9.24 5.43
CA GLY A 318 3.33 -10.36 6.36
C GLY A 318 4.51 -10.56 7.33
N SER A 319 5.68 -10.04 7.00
CA SER A 319 6.92 -10.16 7.76
C SER A 319 7.31 -8.89 8.51
N VAL A 320 6.54 -7.80 8.39
CA VAL A 320 6.82 -6.53 9.08
C VAL A 320 6.94 -6.74 10.57
N SER A 321 8.06 -6.27 11.12
CA SER A 321 8.41 -6.36 12.53
C SER A 321 8.61 -5.00 13.20
N VAL A 322 8.82 -3.94 12.40
CA VAL A 322 8.92 -2.55 12.87
C VAL A 322 8.10 -1.65 11.96
N ILE A 323 7.31 -0.77 12.56
CA ILE A 323 6.63 0.32 11.86
C ILE A 323 7.21 1.63 12.35
N CYS A 324 7.95 2.31 11.48
CA CYS A 324 8.41 3.68 11.68
C CYS A 324 7.34 4.61 11.13
N SER A 325 6.62 5.28 12.01
CA SER A 325 5.48 6.13 11.63
C SER A 325 5.79 7.60 11.81
N ASP A 326 5.51 8.40 10.77
CA ASP A 326 5.39 9.83 10.97
C ASP A 326 4.23 10.14 11.93
N LYS A 327 4.35 11.22 12.68
CA LYS A 327 3.32 11.64 13.63
C LYS A 327 2.13 12.27 12.92
N THR A 328 2.42 13.33 12.12
CA THR A 328 1.42 14.24 11.57
C THR A 328 0.62 13.56 10.46
N GLY A 329 -0.70 13.69 10.52
CA GLY A 329 -1.59 13.14 9.49
C GLY A 329 -1.77 11.62 9.54
N THR A 330 -0.82 10.86 10.11
CA THR A 330 -0.86 9.39 10.20
C THR A 330 -1.34 8.92 11.58
N LEU A 331 -0.60 9.25 12.63
CA LEU A 331 -0.97 8.92 14.02
C LEU A 331 -1.95 9.94 14.60
N THR A 332 -1.90 11.18 14.10
CA THR A 332 -2.74 12.29 14.48
C THR A 332 -3.71 12.68 13.36
N GLN A 333 -4.67 13.54 13.66
CA GLN A 333 -5.74 13.91 12.73
C GLN A 333 -5.31 14.91 11.65
N ASN A 334 -4.11 15.48 11.74
CA ASN A 334 -3.65 16.63 10.94
C ASN A 334 -4.62 17.83 11.04
N LYS A 335 -5.23 17.98 12.18
CA LYS A 335 -6.19 19.04 12.48
C LYS A 335 -5.87 19.64 13.84
N MET A 336 -5.35 20.87 13.82
CA MET A 336 -5.11 21.58 15.08
C MET A 336 -6.44 21.85 15.79
N THR A 337 -6.48 21.55 17.08
CA THR A 337 -7.65 21.76 17.92
C THR A 337 -7.23 22.51 19.17
N THR A 338 -7.95 23.58 19.51
CA THR A 338 -7.73 24.30 20.75
C THR A 338 -8.09 23.45 21.97
N LYS A 339 -7.27 23.50 23.02
CA LYS A 339 -7.47 22.72 24.24
C LYS A 339 -7.66 23.61 25.46
N LYS A 340 -6.69 24.44 25.77
CA LYS A 340 -6.71 25.31 26.93
C LYS A 340 -6.53 26.76 26.52
N VAL A 341 -7.19 27.64 27.20
CA VAL A 341 -7.09 29.09 27.05
C VAL A 341 -6.71 29.69 28.39
N TYR A 342 -5.77 30.62 28.38
CA TYR A 342 -5.35 31.37 29.56
C TYR A 342 -5.65 32.86 29.38
N ALA A 343 -6.55 33.38 30.16
CA ALA A 343 -6.93 34.80 30.17
C ALA A 343 -7.27 35.22 31.62
N ASP A 344 -7.07 36.49 31.95
CA ASP A 344 -7.31 37.03 33.30
C ASP A 344 -6.68 36.17 34.43
N PHE A 345 -5.47 35.65 34.21
CA PHE A 345 -4.74 34.78 35.12
C PHE A 345 -5.43 33.46 35.53
N GLN A 346 -6.38 33.01 34.68
CA GLN A 346 -7.09 31.74 34.88
C GLN A 346 -6.94 30.86 33.64
N LEU A 347 -6.91 29.55 33.88
CA LEU A 347 -6.77 28.55 32.82
C LEU A 347 -8.12 27.84 32.61
N PHE A 348 -8.65 27.92 31.41
CA PHE A 348 -9.97 27.38 31.03
C PHE A 348 -9.81 26.30 29.95
N ASP A 349 -10.76 25.39 29.82
CA ASP A 349 -10.99 24.67 28.59
C ASP A 349 -11.58 25.64 27.55
N GLY A 350 -11.22 25.43 26.26
CA GLY A 350 -11.63 26.35 25.20
C GLY A 350 -13.16 26.57 25.13
N GLU A 351 -13.95 25.58 25.54
CA GLU A 351 -15.42 25.63 25.56
C GLU A 351 -15.99 26.45 26.75
N GLN A 352 -15.18 26.83 27.74
CA GLN A 352 -15.61 27.50 28.96
C GLN A 352 -15.40 29.03 28.94
N LEU A 353 -15.02 29.59 27.78
CA LEU A 353 -14.85 31.03 27.67
C LEU A 353 -16.20 31.74 27.80
N ASP A 354 -16.20 32.84 28.57
CA ASP A 354 -17.37 33.73 28.73
C ASP A 354 -17.16 34.97 27.84
N PHE A 355 -17.96 35.10 26.78
CA PHE A 355 -17.86 36.24 25.87
C PHE A 355 -18.32 37.55 26.50
N ALA A 356 -18.98 37.52 27.67
CA ALA A 356 -19.30 38.71 28.44
C ALA A 356 -18.05 39.27 29.15
N ASP A 357 -17.04 38.45 29.47
CA ASP A 357 -15.79 38.90 30.06
C ASP A 357 -14.93 39.66 29.03
N PRO A 358 -14.48 40.90 29.34
CA PRO A 358 -13.66 41.69 28.41
C PRO A 358 -12.36 41.03 28.01
N ALA A 359 -11.68 40.33 28.91
CA ALA A 359 -10.40 39.65 28.60
C ALA A 359 -10.62 38.48 27.62
N HIS A 360 -11.65 37.67 27.84
CA HIS A 360 -12.00 36.57 26.94
C HIS A 360 -12.44 37.06 25.58
N ARG A 361 -13.25 38.13 25.54
CA ARG A 361 -13.73 38.77 24.32
C ARG A 361 -12.56 39.34 23.49
N TRP A 362 -11.62 40.07 24.11
CA TRP A 362 -10.45 40.58 23.41
C TRP A 362 -9.50 39.49 22.89
N LEU A 363 -9.39 38.40 23.62
CA LEU A 363 -8.61 37.25 23.18
C LEU A 363 -9.16 36.64 21.88
N LEU A 364 -10.47 36.39 21.81
CA LEU A 364 -11.13 35.88 20.62
C LEU A 364 -11.11 36.89 19.48
N LYS A 365 -11.34 38.17 19.73
CA LYS A 365 -11.26 39.25 18.75
C LYS A 365 -9.86 39.27 18.07
N THR A 366 -8.82 39.30 18.88
CA THR A 366 -7.44 39.31 18.39
C THR A 366 -7.09 38.03 17.61
N ALA A 367 -7.58 36.88 18.06
CA ALA A 367 -7.36 35.61 17.40
C ALA A 367 -8.01 35.53 16.01
N VAL A 368 -9.18 36.17 15.82
CA VAL A 368 -9.91 36.23 14.54
C VAL A 368 -9.34 37.30 13.60
N LEU A 369 -8.94 38.47 14.12
CA LEU A 369 -8.47 39.59 13.31
C LEU A 369 -7.02 39.42 12.85
N ALA A 370 -6.11 38.96 13.72
CA ALA A 370 -4.74 38.66 13.38
C ALA A 370 -4.63 37.22 12.77
N ASN A 371 -5.36 36.97 11.67
CA ASN A 371 -5.55 35.63 11.13
C ASN A 371 -5.93 35.71 9.64
N ASP A 372 -5.36 34.83 8.79
CA ASP A 372 -5.60 34.80 7.36
C ASP A 372 -6.49 33.65 6.90
N SER A 373 -6.76 32.69 7.79
CA SER A 373 -7.54 31.50 7.50
C SER A 373 -9.06 31.75 7.57
N THR A 374 -9.83 30.87 6.92
CA THR A 374 -11.29 30.88 6.92
C THR A 374 -11.84 29.48 7.08
N SER A 375 -13.07 29.41 7.67
CA SER A 375 -13.79 28.14 7.83
C SER A 375 -15.26 28.37 7.53
N VAL A 376 -15.65 28.26 6.23
CA VAL A 376 -17.02 28.53 5.75
C VAL A 376 -17.68 27.21 5.34
N GLU A 377 -18.86 26.94 5.88
CA GLU A 377 -19.67 25.73 5.57
C GLU A 377 -18.87 24.41 5.73
N GLY A 378 -17.95 24.37 6.70
CA GLY A 378 -17.11 23.19 6.96
C GLY A 378 -15.91 23.06 6.01
N LYS A 379 -15.72 24.02 5.09
CA LYS A 379 -14.53 24.09 4.24
C LYS A 379 -13.49 24.99 4.88
N GLU A 380 -12.44 24.39 5.40
CA GLU A 380 -11.32 25.06 6.06
C GLU A 380 -10.25 25.45 5.02
N ILE A 381 -9.81 26.72 5.01
CA ILE A 381 -8.78 27.24 4.11
C ILE A 381 -7.78 28.06 4.94
N GLY A 382 -6.49 27.72 4.86
CA GLY A 382 -5.39 28.43 5.51
C GLY A 382 -4.52 27.52 6.38
N ASP A 383 -3.67 28.14 7.22
CA ASP A 383 -2.80 27.41 8.14
C ASP A 383 -3.62 26.67 9.21
N PRO A 384 -3.36 25.39 9.50
CA PRO A 384 -4.13 24.62 10.49
C PRO A 384 -4.16 25.25 11.88
N THR A 385 -3.10 25.96 12.30
CA THR A 385 -3.02 26.67 13.57
C THR A 385 -4.00 27.84 13.61
N GLU A 386 -4.11 28.54 12.49
CA GLU A 386 -5.04 29.66 12.34
C GLU A 386 -6.49 29.21 12.23
N VAL A 387 -6.73 28.13 11.49
CA VAL A 387 -8.06 27.48 11.38
C VAL A 387 -8.56 27.06 12.77
N ALA A 388 -7.68 26.53 13.62
CA ALA A 388 -8.07 26.17 14.99
C ALA A 388 -8.59 27.36 15.82
N LEU A 389 -8.03 28.55 15.60
CA LEU A 389 -8.49 29.79 16.25
C LEU A 389 -9.86 30.23 15.72
N ILE A 390 -10.10 30.12 14.41
CA ILE A 390 -11.40 30.38 13.80
C ILE A 390 -12.46 29.40 14.32
N ASN A 391 -12.14 28.11 14.37
CA ASN A 391 -13.05 27.09 14.89
C ASN A 391 -13.39 27.32 16.38
N LEU A 392 -12.43 27.81 17.18
CA LEU A 392 -12.69 28.22 18.55
C LEU A 392 -13.70 29.39 18.59
N ALA A 393 -13.51 30.39 17.72
CA ALA A 393 -14.42 31.57 17.68
C ALA A 393 -15.84 31.16 17.22
N HIS A 394 -15.97 30.22 16.30
CA HIS A 394 -17.29 29.71 15.87
C HIS A 394 -18.07 29.06 17.00
N ASN A 395 -17.44 28.44 17.99
CA ASN A 395 -18.12 27.91 19.18
C ASN A 395 -18.85 29.01 19.99
N PHE A 396 -18.45 30.26 19.78
CA PHE A 396 -19.05 31.44 20.42
C PHE A 396 -19.82 32.31 19.43
N TRP A 397 -20.25 31.77 18.30
CA TRP A 397 -21.05 32.44 17.28
C TRP A 397 -20.35 33.64 16.62
N VAL A 398 -19.01 33.68 16.66
CA VAL A 398 -18.22 34.70 15.98
C VAL A 398 -17.81 34.14 14.61
N GLU A 399 -18.51 34.57 13.55
CA GLU A 399 -18.17 34.25 12.16
C GLU A 399 -17.10 35.20 11.66
N GLU A 400 -15.96 34.69 11.28
CA GLU A 400 -14.78 35.47 10.87
C GLU A 400 -15.05 36.38 9.69
N THR A 401 -15.82 35.93 8.70
CA THR A 401 -16.12 36.71 7.48
C THR A 401 -16.94 37.95 7.80
N THR A 402 -17.99 37.78 8.63
CA THR A 402 -18.84 38.88 9.11
C THR A 402 -18.05 39.81 10.01
N TYR A 403 -17.25 39.24 10.94
CA TYR A 403 -16.49 40.03 11.90
C TYR A 403 -15.37 40.84 11.23
N ARG A 404 -14.65 40.28 10.23
CA ARG A 404 -13.63 41.01 9.46
C ARG A 404 -14.23 42.07 8.53
N THR A 405 -15.46 41.89 8.06
CA THR A 405 -16.19 42.92 7.30
C THR A 405 -16.56 44.13 8.19
N GLN A 406 -16.88 43.88 9.43
CA GLN A 406 -17.17 44.95 10.42
C GLN A 406 -15.88 45.67 10.86
N HIS A 407 -14.78 44.96 10.94
CA HIS A 407 -13.46 45.47 11.35
C HIS A 407 -12.41 45.23 10.23
N PRO A 408 -12.48 46.00 9.14
CA PRO A 408 -11.59 45.75 8.00
C PRO A 408 -10.12 45.94 8.38
N ARG A 409 -9.27 45.08 7.82
CA ARG A 409 -7.81 45.16 7.92
C ARG A 409 -7.33 46.36 7.09
N LEU A 410 -6.67 47.33 7.71
CA LEU A 410 -6.17 48.54 7.08
C LEU A 410 -4.70 48.47 6.73
N ALA A 411 -3.91 47.78 7.57
CA ALA A 411 -2.48 47.54 7.36
C ALA A 411 -2.09 46.22 8.03
N GLU A 412 -0.97 45.64 7.64
CA GLU A 412 -0.45 44.41 8.22
C GLU A 412 1.08 44.34 8.22
N LEU A 413 1.60 43.61 9.19
CA LEU A 413 2.93 43.03 9.18
C LEU A 413 2.72 41.51 9.19
N ALA A 414 2.87 40.89 8.03
CA ALA A 414 2.64 39.45 7.84
C ALA A 414 3.53 38.62 8.79
N PHE A 415 3.17 37.38 9.03
CA PHE A 415 3.97 36.49 9.88
C PHE A 415 5.38 36.33 9.32
N ASP A 416 6.34 36.43 10.21
CA ASP A 416 7.76 36.22 9.91
C ASP A 416 8.37 35.29 10.96
N SER A 417 9.10 34.27 10.50
CA SER A 417 9.65 33.19 11.35
C SER A 417 10.76 33.66 12.29
N ASP A 418 11.51 34.70 11.94
CA ASP A 418 12.60 35.24 12.74
C ASP A 418 12.02 36.16 13.83
N ARG A 419 11.04 36.97 13.44
CA ARG A 419 10.32 37.89 14.33
C ARG A 419 9.28 37.14 15.18
N LYS A 420 8.73 36.02 14.72
CA LYS A 420 7.72 35.16 15.37
C LYS A 420 6.42 35.88 15.73
N LEU A 421 6.07 36.92 15.02
CA LEU A 421 4.88 37.76 15.21
C LEU A 421 4.14 37.94 13.91
N MET A 422 2.82 38.15 14.02
CA MET A 422 1.94 38.67 12.98
C MET A 422 1.08 39.76 13.57
N SER A 423 1.03 40.93 12.91
CA SER A 423 0.31 42.09 13.41
C SER A 423 -0.62 42.63 12.32
N THR A 424 -1.84 42.98 12.68
CA THR A 424 -2.88 43.55 11.79
C THR A 424 -3.53 44.76 12.40
N MET A 425 -3.67 45.81 11.63
CA MET A 425 -4.28 47.08 12.04
C MET A 425 -5.75 47.12 11.63
N HIS A 426 -6.60 47.47 12.61
CA HIS A 426 -8.05 47.56 12.43
C HIS A 426 -8.60 48.84 13.00
N LYS A 427 -9.76 49.30 12.49
CA LYS A 427 -10.51 50.39 13.07
C LYS A 427 -11.80 49.84 13.66
N PHE A 428 -12.03 50.13 14.93
CA PHE A 428 -13.26 49.77 15.59
C PHE A 428 -14.24 50.92 15.49
N ALA A 429 -15.51 50.63 15.07
CA ALA A 429 -16.55 51.65 14.90
C ALA A 429 -17.36 51.80 16.23
N LEU A 430 -17.97 53.05 16.43
CA LEU A 430 -18.85 53.35 17.53
C LEU A 430 -20.07 52.44 17.55
N ASP A 431 -20.16 51.56 18.53
CA ASP A 431 -21.42 50.86 18.81
C ASP A 431 -21.95 51.31 20.17
N SER A 432 -23.16 51.88 20.15
CA SER A 432 -23.80 52.61 21.29
C SER A 432 -24.23 51.72 22.45
N ASN A 433 -23.96 50.43 22.44
CA ASN A 433 -24.46 49.46 23.43
C ASN A 433 -23.40 48.62 24.17
N THR A 434 -22.16 48.91 24.05
CA THR A 434 -21.09 48.12 24.66
C THR A 434 -20.37 48.87 25.78
N SER A 435 -20.05 48.13 26.83
CA SER A 435 -19.40 48.59 28.06
C SER A 435 -18.04 49.28 27.82
N VAL A 436 -17.61 50.01 28.77
CA VAL A 436 -16.46 50.91 29.01
C VAL A 436 -15.10 50.58 28.28
N TYR A 437 -15.01 49.50 27.55
CA TYR A 437 -13.78 49.03 26.92
C TYR A 437 -13.88 48.74 25.41
N ASP A 438 -14.99 49.04 24.74
CA ASP A 438 -15.07 49.09 23.29
C ASP A 438 -14.67 50.47 22.80
N LEU A 439 -13.48 50.60 22.32
CA LEU A 439 -12.80 51.84 21.99
C LEU A 439 -13.18 52.27 20.57
N ASP A 440 -14.20 53.06 20.53
CA ASP A 440 -14.81 53.58 19.32
C ASP A 440 -13.94 54.61 18.60
N GLY A 441 -13.70 54.38 17.33
CA GLY A 441 -12.97 55.29 16.47
C GLY A 441 -11.45 55.27 16.69
N ILE A 442 -10.93 54.25 17.35
CA ILE A 442 -9.51 54.07 17.64
C ILE A 442 -8.91 53.02 16.69
N TYR A 443 -7.72 53.32 16.19
CA TYR A 443 -6.96 52.32 15.46
C TYR A 443 -6.31 51.36 16.44
N THR A 444 -6.48 50.07 16.22
CA THR A 444 -5.96 49.01 17.10
C THR A 444 -5.13 48.01 16.32
N LEU A 445 -3.88 47.80 16.75
CA LEU A 445 -2.98 46.81 16.26
C LEU A 445 -3.22 45.50 17.04
N CYS A 446 -3.75 44.47 16.37
CA CYS A 446 -3.94 43.12 16.89
C CYS A 446 -2.74 42.27 16.52
N THR A 447 -2.12 41.64 17.52
CA THR A 447 -0.88 40.86 17.29
C THR A 447 -1.01 39.48 17.92
N LYS A 448 -0.58 38.45 17.20
CA LYS A 448 -0.36 37.09 17.69
C LYS A 448 1.07 36.63 17.48
N GLY A 449 1.57 35.74 18.31
CA GLY A 449 2.89 35.16 18.13
C GLY A 449 3.42 34.36 19.29
N ALA A 450 4.75 34.22 19.32
CA ALA A 450 5.44 33.50 20.39
C ALA A 450 5.33 34.25 21.73
N MET A 451 5.01 33.52 22.80
CA MET A 451 4.72 34.10 24.12
C MET A 451 5.93 34.88 24.64
N ASP A 452 7.12 34.35 24.55
CA ASP A 452 8.37 35.00 25.01
C ASP A 452 8.63 36.36 24.35
N VAL A 453 8.42 36.43 23.03
CA VAL A 453 8.58 37.65 22.23
C VAL A 453 7.51 38.71 22.58
N LEU A 454 6.26 38.25 22.58
CA LEU A 454 5.13 39.15 22.76
C LEU A 454 5.05 39.70 24.22
N LEU A 455 5.33 38.82 25.19
CA LEU A 455 5.35 39.21 26.60
C LEU A 455 6.47 40.21 26.90
N ALA A 456 7.66 40.02 26.31
CA ALA A 456 8.79 40.97 26.44
C ALA A 456 8.46 42.37 25.92
N ARG A 457 7.58 42.48 24.88
CA ARG A 457 7.16 43.72 24.25
C ARG A 457 5.88 44.31 24.83
N SER A 458 5.29 43.66 25.86
CA SER A 458 4.07 44.10 26.54
C SER A 458 4.37 44.93 27.77
N VAL A 459 3.59 46.01 27.95
CA VAL A 459 3.70 46.91 29.10
C VAL A 459 2.48 46.86 30.01
N ASN A 460 1.33 46.46 29.48
CA ASN A 460 0.06 46.27 30.16
C ASN A 460 -0.49 44.87 30.02
N VAL A 461 -1.45 44.52 30.82
CA VAL A 461 -2.23 43.27 30.76
C VAL A 461 -3.72 43.56 30.83
N MET A 462 -4.50 42.84 30.00
CA MET A 462 -5.96 42.86 29.99
C MET A 462 -6.49 41.94 31.07
N THR A 463 -7.43 42.42 31.86
CA THR A 463 -8.14 41.65 32.91
C THR A 463 -9.66 41.84 32.76
N SER A 464 -10.46 41.06 33.50
CA SER A 464 -11.90 41.22 33.59
C SER A 464 -12.32 42.65 34.09
N GLN A 465 -11.44 43.34 34.84
CA GLN A 465 -11.64 44.68 35.36
C GLN A 465 -11.07 45.78 34.43
N GLY A 466 -10.42 45.38 33.30
CA GLY A 466 -9.84 46.31 32.36
C GLY A 466 -8.32 46.22 32.27
N VAL A 467 -7.70 47.15 31.53
CA VAL A 467 -6.26 47.25 31.31
C VAL A 467 -5.54 47.76 32.54
N ARG A 468 -4.50 47.07 32.99
CA ARG A 468 -3.59 47.54 34.06
C ARG A 468 -2.12 47.30 33.69
N PRO A 469 -1.17 47.99 34.34
CA PRO A 469 0.25 47.72 34.14
C PRO A 469 0.61 46.26 34.40
N LEU A 470 1.47 45.71 33.56
CA LEU A 470 2.01 44.34 33.66
C LEU A 470 3.15 44.32 34.69
N THR A 471 3.03 43.53 35.75
CA THR A 471 4.07 43.38 36.76
C THR A 471 5.01 42.23 36.49
N GLU A 472 6.16 42.18 37.15
CA GLU A 472 7.10 41.06 37.05
C GLU A 472 6.51 39.72 37.58
N GLU A 473 5.62 39.81 38.59
CA GLU A 473 4.91 38.64 39.07
C GLU A 473 3.94 38.07 38.00
N ASP A 474 3.27 38.96 37.27
CA ASP A 474 2.41 38.56 36.16
C ASP A 474 3.20 37.88 35.05
N ARG A 475 4.37 38.45 34.69
CA ARG A 475 5.27 37.84 33.69
C ARG A 475 5.69 36.42 34.09
N ARG A 476 6.01 36.23 35.38
CA ARG A 476 6.40 34.93 35.90
C ARG A 476 5.24 33.97 35.81
N LYS A 477 4.01 34.34 36.25
CA LYS A 477 2.82 33.49 36.19
C LYS A 477 2.48 33.09 34.75
N ILE A 478 2.53 34.01 33.79
CA ILE A 478 2.26 33.76 32.38
C ILE A 478 3.29 32.76 31.83
N SER A 479 4.59 32.95 32.16
CA SER A 479 5.67 32.07 31.72
C SER A 479 5.55 30.68 32.33
N GLU A 480 5.16 30.56 33.61
CA GLU A 480 4.93 29.28 34.27
C GLU A 480 3.82 28.48 33.58
N VAL A 481 2.68 29.16 33.28
CA VAL A 481 1.56 28.52 32.59
C VAL A 481 1.94 28.11 31.17
N ASN A 482 2.65 28.95 30.43
CA ASN A 482 3.17 28.61 29.11
C ASN A 482 4.07 27.36 29.14
N ASN A 483 4.97 27.29 30.11
CA ASN A 483 5.85 26.12 30.29
C ASN A 483 5.03 24.87 30.61
N GLN A 484 4.09 24.97 31.53
CA GLN A 484 3.19 23.86 31.88
C GLN A 484 2.39 23.36 30.67
N LEU A 485 1.83 24.26 29.85
CA LEU A 485 1.13 23.90 28.63
C LEU A 485 2.05 23.25 27.60
N SER A 486 3.24 23.81 27.41
CA SER A 486 4.24 23.29 26.48
C SER A 486 4.79 21.93 26.92
N GLU A 487 5.01 21.70 28.23
CA GLU A 487 5.42 20.41 28.79
C GLU A 487 4.38 19.30 28.55
N ASN A 488 3.11 19.68 28.47
CA ASN A 488 2.01 18.78 28.08
C ASN A 488 1.89 18.57 26.56
N GLY A 489 2.83 19.06 25.77
CA GLY A 489 2.87 18.89 24.32
C GLY A 489 1.95 19.83 23.55
N LEU A 490 1.41 20.87 24.20
CA LEU A 490 0.52 21.83 23.54
C LEU A 490 1.34 22.92 22.84
N ARG A 491 0.94 23.30 21.64
CA ARG A 491 1.43 24.49 20.96
C ARG A 491 0.72 25.71 21.54
N VAL A 492 1.48 26.70 22.00
CA VAL A 492 0.92 27.90 22.64
C VAL A 492 1.16 29.12 21.76
N LEU A 493 0.10 29.90 21.53
CA LEU A 493 0.15 31.23 20.92
C LEU A 493 -0.27 32.27 21.93
N ALA A 494 0.47 33.38 21.95
CA ALA A 494 0.13 34.57 22.73
C ALA A 494 -0.58 35.61 21.87
N PHE A 495 -1.44 36.39 22.52
CA PHE A 495 -2.23 37.44 21.88
C PHE A 495 -2.08 38.74 22.68
N ALA A 496 -1.96 39.86 21.94
CA ALA A 496 -1.87 41.18 22.50
C ALA A 496 -2.44 42.21 21.52
N PHE A 497 -2.79 43.40 22.05
CA PHE A 497 -3.20 44.51 21.21
C PHE A 497 -2.49 45.81 21.66
N LYS A 498 -2.49 46.80 20.75
CA LYS A 498 -2.01 48.15 21.03
C LYS A 498 -2.95 49.15 20.38
N GLU A 499 -3.33 50.17 21.14
CA GLU A 499 -4.25 51.22 20.71
C GLU A 499 -3.51 52.48 20.30
N TYR A 500 -4.02 53.15 19.26
CA TYR A 500 -3.55 54.41 18.74
C TYR A 500 -4.65 55.46 18.90
N HIS A 501 -4.47 56.33 19.93
CA HIS A 501 -5.40 57.40 20.23
C HIS A 501 -5.07 58.68 19.45
N ASN A 502 -6.10 59.46 19.13
CA ASN A 502 -5.97 60.77 18.47
C ASN A 502 -5.35 60.71 17.04
N CYS A 503 -5.54 59.64 16.28
CA CYS A 503 -5.13 59.52 14.91
C CYS A 503 -6.33 59.81 13.99
N GLU A 504 -6.26 60.82 13.11
CA GLU A 504 -7.31 61.10 12.11
C GLU A 504 -7.24 60.14 10.93
N GLU A 505 -6.03 59.67 10.57
CA GLU A 505 -5.76 58.69 9.54
C GLU A 505 -5.08 57.42 10.10
N CYS A 506 -5.19 56.30 9.35
CA CYS A 506 -4.52 55.08 9.71
C CYS A 506 -2.99 55.28 9.84
N PRO A 507 -2.39 54.95 11.00
CA PRO A 507 -0.95 55.03 11.16
C PRO A 507 -0.22 54.15 10.15
N GLN A 508 0.87 54.63 9.60
CA GLN A 508 1.74 53.83 8.76
C GLN A 508 2.45 52.79 9.66
N LEU A 509 2.19 51.51 9.42
CA LEU A 509 2.68 50.43 10.25
C LEU A 509 4.12 50.08 9.91
N THR A 510 5.01 50.08 10.92
CA THR A 510 6.42 49.73 10.83
C THR A 510 6.78 48.68 11.87
N LEU A 511 7.95 48.05 11.76
CA LEU A 511 8.43 47.06 12.72
C LEU A 511 8.62 47.65 14.14
N GLU A 512 8.83 48.96 14.26
CA GLU A 512 8.98 49.67 15.56
C GLU A 512 7.66 49.73 16.32
N ASP A 513 6.52 49.62 15.61
CA ASP A 513 5.20 49.64 16.20
C ASP A 513 4.88 48.40 17.01
N GLU A 514 5.61 47.31 16.76
CA GLU A 514 5.48 46.03 17.49
C GLU A 514 6.11 46.11 18.91
N ASN A 515 5.73 47.14 19.66
CA ASN A 515 6.12 47.35 21.06
C ASN A 515 5.03 48.10 21.84
N GLY A 516 5.05 47.99 23.16
CA GLY A 516 4.11 48.69 24.04
C GLY A 516 2.72 48.08 24.05
N TYR A 517 2.63 46.77 23.93
CA TYR A 517 1.40 46.01 23.89
C TYR A 517 0.68 45.91 25.24
N THR A 518 -0.63 45.72 25.16
CA THR A 518 -1.46 45.14 26.23
C THR A 518 -1.57 43.65 25.97
N PHE A 519 -0.98 42.82 26.83
CA PHE A 519 -1.04 41.37 26.77
C PHE A 519 -2.48 40.92 27.12
N VAL A 520 -3.06 40.00 26.32
CA VAL A 520 -4.44 39.54 26.52
C VAL A 520 -4.47 38.11 27.08
N GLY A 521 -3.72 37.20 26.49
CA GLY A 521 -3.76 35.81 26.96
C GLY A 521 -3.04 34.83 26.04
N LEU A 522 -3.22 33.56 26.34
CA LEU A 522 -2.65 32.44 25.60
C LEU A 522 -3.79 31.52 25.11
N ILE A 523 -3.63 31.02 23.91
CA ILE A 523 -4.45 29.90 23.39
C ILE A 523 -3.51 28.74 23.09
N SER A 524 -3.82 27.58 23.67
CA SER A 524 -3.04 26.37 23.42
C SER A 524 -3.83 25.37 22.59
N MET A 525 -3.11 24.67 21.71
CA MET A 525 -3.71 23.76 20.75
C MET A 525 -2.81 22.54 20.52
N ILE A 526 -3.40 21.49 20.01
CA ILE A 526 -2.71 20.25 19.68
C ILE A 526 -3.34 19.66 18.42
N ASP A 527 -2.55 18.93 17.65
CA ASP A 527 -3.06 17.98 16.66
C ASP A 527 -3.35 16.67 17.40
N PRO A 528 -4.62 16.35 17.69
CA PRO A 528 -4.95 15.23 18.56
C PRO A 528 -4.65 13.89 17.91
N PRO A 529 -4.22 12.89 18.69
CA PRO A 529 -4.08 11.54 18.17
C PRO A 529 -5.43 10.99 17.70
N ARG A 530 -5.41 10.15 16.66
CA ARG A 530 -6.60 9.42 16.22
C ARG A 530 -6.94 8.35 17.27
N GLU A 531 -8.20 8.17 17.61
CA GLU A 531 -8.64 7.12 18.55
C GLU A 531 -8.27 5.71 18.05
N GLU A 532 -8.37 5.49 16.73
CA GLU A 532 -8.01 4.23 16.11
C GLU A 532 -6.51 3.92 16.22
N SER A 533 -5.66 4.95 16.26
CA SER A 533 -4.20 4.79 16.37
C SER A 533 -3.81 4.12 17.68
N LYS A 534 -4.43 4.49 18.81
CA LYS A 534 -4.19 3.87 20.12
C LYS A 534 -4.48 2.37 20.10
N LYS A 535 -5.63 1.99 19.54
CA LYS A 535 -6.01 0.58 19.40
C LYS A 535 -5.06 -0.15 18.46
N ALA A 536 -4.71 0.46 17.32
CA ALA A 536 -3.84 -0.14 16.32
C ALA A 536 -2.41 -0.35 16.84
N VAL A 537 -1.87 0.58 17.65
CA VAL A 537 -0.56 0.42 18.30
C VAL A 537 -0.59 -0.75 19.29
N ALA A 538 -1.66 -0.88 20.10
CA ALA A 538 -1.83 -2.02 20.99
C ALA A 538 -1.94 -3.36 20.22
N ASP A 539 -2.66 -3.36 19.10
CA ASP A 539 -2.80 -4.52 18.22
C ASP A 539 -1.46 -4.89 17.56
N ALA A 540 -0.69 -3.91 17.07
CA ALA A 540 0.65 -4.11 16.53
C ALA A 540 1.59 -4.74 17.58
N LYS A 541 1.57 -4.21 18.81
CA LYS A 541 2.38 -4.71 19.92
C LYS A 541 2.04 -6.16 20.25
N ARG A 542 0.74 -6.52 20.32
CA ARG A 542 0.32 -7.92 20.49
C ARG A 542 0.82 -8.82 19.37
N GLY A 543 0.89 -8.28 18.15
CA GLY A 543 1.44 -8.96 16.96
C GLY A 543 2.96 -9.02 16.90
N GLY A 544 3.67 -8.60 17.96
CA GLY A 544 5.13 -8.57 18.01
C GLY A 544 5.76 -7.53 17.09
N ILE A 545 4.99 -6.51 16.71
CA ILE A 545 5.43 -5.40 15.85
C ILE A 545 5.76 -4.20 16.74
N ARG A 546 6.98 -3.70 16.64
CA ARG A 546 7.37 -2.48 17.33
C ARG A 546 6.95 -1.26 16.52
N THR A 547 6.24 -0.34 17.14
CA THR A 547 5.94 0.97 16.54
C THR A 547 6.92 1.99 17.08
N VAL A 548 7.50 2.80 16.16
CA VAL A 548 8.45 3.87 16.45
C VAL A 548 7.91 5.14 15.83
N MET A 549 7.84 6.22 16.60
CA MET A 549 7.43 7.54 16.12
C MET A 549 8.63 8.31 15.60
N ILE A 550 8.51 8.85 14.39
CA ILE A 550 9.53 9.68 13.75
C ILE A 550 8.86 10.99 13.32
N THR A 551 9.36 12.14 13.79
CA THR A 551 8.68 13.42 13.55
C THR A 551 9.62 14.61 13.48
N GLY A 552 9.22 15.65 12.75
CA GLY A 552 9.84 16.98 12.79
C GLY A 552 9.52 17.79 14.05
N ASP A 553 8.55 17.36 14.87
CA ASP A 553 8.11 18.07 16.07
C ASP A 553 9.17 18.07 17.19
N HIS A 554 8.92 18.95 18.16
CA HIS A 554 9.75 19.02 19.36
C HIS A 554 9.64 17.74 20.20
N LYS A 555 10.77 17.32 20.82
CA LYS A 555 10.90 16.07 21.59
C LYS A 555 9.82 15.93 22.68
N VAL A 556 9.48 17.03 23.39
CA VAL A 556 8.46 17.04 24.46
C VAL A 556 7.08 16.71 23.90
N THR A 557 6.66 17.40 22.83
CA THR A 557 5.39 17.20 22.16
C THR A 557 5.25 15.78 21.62
N ALA A 558 6.30 15.32 20.91
CA ALA A 558 6.32 13.96 20.33
C ALA A 558 6.20 12.89 21.42
N THR A 559 6.94 13.04 22.53
CA THR A 559 6.90 12.11 23.66
C THR A 559 5.52 12.09 24.35
N ALA A 560 4.89 13.27 24.54
CA ALA A 560 3.57 13.36 25.14
C ALA A 560 2.51 12.62 24.30
N ILE A 561 2.51 12.81 22.99
CA ILE A 561 1.61 12.12 22.06
C ILE A 561 1.91 10.62 22.03
N ALA A 562 3.19 10.23 21.96
CA ALA A 562 3.60 8.83 21.95
C ALA A 562 3.16 8.07 23.22
N LYS A 563 3.19 8.72 24.38
CA LYS A 563 2.63 8.19 25.65
C LYS A 563 1.12 7.99 25.57
N GLN A 564 0.38 8.97 25.04
CA GLN A 564 -1.09 8.90 24.93
C GLN A 564 -1.55 7.73 24.06
N ILE A 565 -0.83 7.41 22.98
CA ILE A 565 -1.18 6.33 22.04
C ILE A 565 -0.51 5.00 22.39
N GLY A 566 0.36 4.93 23.40
CA GLY A 566 0.99 3.70 23.88
C GLY A 566 2.23 3.25 23.10
N ILE A 567 2.86 4.16 22.34
CA ILE A 567 4.16 3.92 21.68
C ILE A 567 5.30 4.04 22.68
N PHE A 568 5.25 5.03 23.57
CA PHE A 568 6.27 5.31 24.56
C PHE A 568 5.87 4.77 25.95
N GLU A 569 6.67 3.88 26.50
CA GLU A 569 6.45 3.24 27.82
C GLU A 569 7.57 3.62 28.80
N GLU A 570 7.40 3.20 30.05
CA GLU A 570 8.41 3.42 31.09
C GLU A 570 9.70 2.67 30.75
N GLY A 571 10.82 3.38 30.72
CA GLY A 571 12.11 2.84 30.30
C GLY A 571 12.46 3.09 28.83
N ASP A 572 11.52 3.57 28.00
CA ASP A 572 11.80 3.96 26.62
C ASP A 572 12.56 5.28 26.53
N ILE A 573 13.28 5.45 25.42
CA ILE A 573 14.12 6.62 25.13
C ILE A 573 13.47 7.43 23.99
N ALA A 574 13.54 8.76 24.12
CA ALA A 574 13.29 9.68 23.02
C ALA A 574 14.62 10.35 22.63
N LEU A 575 14.92 10.39 21.33
CA LEU A 575 16.11 11.06 20.78
C LEU A 575 15.70 12.22 19.88
N SER A 576 16.48 13.31 19.95
CA SER A 576 16.42 14.40 18.96
C SER A 576 17.40 14.16 17.81
N GLY A 577 17.19 14.82 16.65
CA GLY A 577 18.13 14.77 15.54
C GLY A 577 19.56 15.16 15.96
N VAL A 578 19.72 16.20 16.78
CA VAL A 578 21.04 16.62 17.30
C VAL A 578 21.70 15.56 18.17
N GLU A 579 20.93 14.82 18.96
CA GLU A 579 21.47 13.70 19.75
C GLU A 579 21.84 12.53 18.83
N LEU A 580 21.05 12.28 17.80
CA LEU A 580 21.30 11.24 16.81
C LEU A 580 22.56 11.52 15.97
N ASP A 581 22.82 12.78 15.62
CA ASP A 581 24.04 13.20 14.90
C ASP A 581 25.33 12.89 15.67
N LYS A 582 25.27 12.96 17.01
CA LYS A 582 26.40 12.68 17.89
C LYS A 582 26.68 11.19 18.10
N MET A 583 25.77 10.32 17.70
CA MET A 583 25.86 8.87 17.89
C MET A 583 26.52 8.21 16.69
N SER A 584 27.42 7.26 16.92
CA SER A 584 27.87 6.34 15.87
C SER A 584 26.78 5.32 15.51
N ASP A 585 26.93 4.64 14.37
CA ASP A 585 25.98 3.60 13.95
C ASP A 585 25.95 2.42 14.93
N GLU A 586 27.08 2.09 15.56
CA GLU A 586 27.18 1.05 16.58
C GLU A 586 26.43 1.45 17.86
N GLN A 587 26.56 2.71 18.29
CA GLN A 587 25.83 3.24 19.45
C GLN A 587 24.32 3.26 19.19
N LEU A 588 23.92 3.69 18.00
CA LEU A 588 22.52 3.66 17.58
C LEU A 588 21.99 2.20 17.59
N ALA A 589 22.76 1.27 17.03
CA ALA A 589 22.36 -0.15 16.99
C ALA A 589 22.16 -0.76 18.38
N GLN A 590 22.96 -0.36 19.38
CA GLN A 590 22.80 -0.82 20.76
C GLN A 590 21.54 -0.30 21.44
N GLN A 591 21.16 0.95 21.18
CA GLN A 591 20.01 1.59 21.81
C GLN A 591 18.71 1.44 21.02
N LEU A 592 18.77 0.98 19.77
CA LEU A 592 17.69 0.96 18.80
C LEU A 592 16.37 0.35 19.33
N GLU A 593 16.49 -0.70 20.14
CA GLU A 593 15.32 -1.40 20.71
C GLU A 593 14.69 -0.66 21.91
N HIS A 594 15.38 0.33 22.47
CA HIS A 594 14.87 1.15 23.57
C HIS A 594 14.35 2.51 23.08
N VAL A 595 14.70 2.93 21.87
CA VAL A 595 14.23 4.20 21.32
C VAL A 595 12.86 4.01 20.69
N SER A 596 11.87 4.75 21.19
CA SER A 596 10.49 4.73 20.69
C SER A 596 10.10 6.01 19.96
N VAL A 597 10.85 7.12 20.18
CA VAL A 597 10.56 8.44 19.57
C VAL A 597 11.84 9.08 19.05
N TYR A 598 11.80 9.50 17.79
CA TYR A 598 12.81 10.34 17.15
C TYR A 598 12.17 11.68 16.77
N ALA A 599 12.65 12.77 17.35
CA ALA A 599 12.09 14.11 17.25
C ALA A 599 13.04 15.07 16.52
N ARG A 600 12.52 16.06 15.79
CA ARG A 600 13.30 17.04 15.00
C ARG A 600 14.34 16.38 14.10
N VAL A 601 13.92 15.36 13.37
CA VAL A 601 14.78 14.60 12.48
C VAL A 601 14.74 15.12 11.06
N SER A 602 15.89 15.08 10.40
CA SER A 602 16.06 15.37 8.98
C SER A 602 15.72 14.15 8.10
N PRO A 603 15.58 14.29 6.76
CA PRO A 603 15.43 13.17 5.85
C PRO A 603 16.55 12.11 5.97
N GLU A 604 17.80 12.55 6.13
CA GLU A 604 18.95 11.66 6.31
C GLU A 604 18.82 10.82 7.59
N HIS A 605 18.33 11.42 8.68
CA HIS A 605 18.07 10.70 9.92
C HIS A 605 17.02 9.61 9.72
N LYS A 606 15.95 9.89 8.94
CA LYS A 606 14.89 8.90 8.63
C LYS A 606 15.48 7.68 7.89
N ILE A 607 16.34 7.92 6.90
CA ILE A 607 17.05 6.85 6.17
C ILE A 607 17.93 6.04 7.12
N ARG A 608 18.71 6.72 7.97
CA ARG A 608 19.63 6.09 8.93
C ARG A 608 18.90 5.20 9.93
N ILE A 609 17.75 5.63 10.44
CA ILE A 609 16.93 4.84 11.37
C ILE A 609 16.41 3.57 10.68
N VAL A 610 15.88 3.70 9.46
CA VAL A 610 15.40 2.56 8.66
C VAL A 610 16.53 1.57 8.40
N ASP A 611 17.70 2.06 7.97
CA ASP A 611 18.88 1.24 7.69
C ASP A 611 19.37 0.49 8.94
N ALA A 612 19.36 1.14 10.10
CA ALA A 612 19.76 0.54 11.37
C ALA A 612 18.85 -0.65 11.75
N TRP A 613 17.54 -0.53 11.57
CA TRP A 613 16.60 -1.63 11.79
C TRP A 613 16.80 -2.77 10.78
N GLN A 614 16.99 -2.43 9.48
CA GLN A 614 17.24 -3.43 8.43
C GLN A 614 18.56 -4.20 8.66
N LYS A 615 19.62 -3.54 9.13
CA LYS A 615 20.90 -4.19 9.53
C LYS A 615 20.73 -5.17 10.68
N LYS A 616 19.75 -4.95 11.56
CA LYS A 616 19.35 -5.94 12.60
C LYS A 616 18.48 -7.09 12.06
N GLY A 617 18.26 -7.16 10.76
CA GLY A 617 17.43 -8.21 10.12
C GLY A 617 15.94 -8.02 10.32
N LYS A 618 15.47 -6.80 10.65
CA LYS A 618 14.05 -6.48 10.79
C LYS A 618 13.48 -6.01 9.46
N ILE A 619 12.23 -6.37 9.20
CA ILE A 619 11.46 -5.83 8.07
C ILE A 619 10.76 -4.57 8.52
N VAL A 620 11.07 -3.47 7.86
CA VAL A 620 10.68 -2.12 8.26
C VAL A 620 9.59 -1.58 7.34
N SER A 621 8.48 -1.15 7.94
CA SER A 621 7.51 -0.28 7.29
C SER A 621 7.79 1.17 7.69
N MET A 622 7.87 2.10 6.74
CA MET A 622 8.06 3.53 6.98
C MET A 622 6.91 4.32 6.38
N THR A 623 6.30 5.21 7.16
CA THR A 623 5.25 6.12 6.68
C THR A 623 5.78 7.52 6.43
N GLY A 624 5.18 8.23 5.48
CA GLY A 624 5.48 9.63 5.20
C GLY A 624 4.48 10.24 4.23
N ASP A 625 4.38 11.56 4.22
CA ASP A 625 3.48 12.32 3.36
C ASP A 625 4.20 13.35 2.49
N GLY A 626 5.40 13.75 2.85
CA GLY A 626 6.16 14.80 2.20
C GLY A 626 7.28 14.33 1.26
N VAL A 627 7.81 15.30 0.51
CA VAL A 627 9.02 15.14 -0.32
C VAL A 627 10.21 14.67 0.54
N ASN A 628 10.30 15.17 1.77
CA ASN A 628 11.36 14.84 2.71
C ASN A 628 11.36 13.38 3.16
N ASP A 629 10.23 12.70 3.00
CA ASP A 629 10.06 11.30 3.38
C ASP A 629 10.41 10.33 2.26
N ALA A 630 10.30 10.77 1.02
CA ALA A 630 10.44 9.92 -0.16
C ALA A 630 11.71 9.05 -0.16
N PRO A 631 12.91 9.55 0.20
CA PRO A 631 14.10 8.71 0.26
C PRO A 631 13.99 7.60 1.32
N ALA A 632 13.40 7.88 2.48
CA ALA A 632 13.19 6.88 3.53
C ALA A 632 12.10 5.87 3.17
N LEU A 633 11.02 6.32 2.50
CA LEU A 633 9.96 5.45 1.94
C LEU A 633 10.54 4.46 0.92
N LYS A 634 11.40 4.94 0.03
CA LYS A 634 12.06 4.10 -0.98
C LYS A 634 13.08 3.12 -0.37
N LYS A 635 13.75 3.50 0.73
CA LYS A 635 14.72 2.68 1.45
C LYS A 635 14.05 1.58 2.27
N ALA A 636 12.88 1.82 2.83
CA ALA A 636 12.15 0.86 3.64
C ALA A 636 11.72 -0.37 2.84
N ASP A 637 11.54 -1.51 3.53
CA ASP A 637 10.99 -2.72 2.90
C ASP A 637 9.55 -2.48 2.44
N ILE A 638 8.80 -1.69 3.20
CA ILE A 638 7.47 -1.21 2.88
C ILE A 638 7.38 0.29 3.11
N GLY A 639 7.58 1.09 2.06
CA GLY A 639 7.24 2.51 2.10
C GLY A 639 5.73 2.70 2.02
N VAL A 640 5.16 3.52 2.88
CA VAL A 640 3.73 3.79 3.00
C VAL A 640 3.48 5.28 2.85
N ALA A 641 2.81 5.69 1.79
CA ALA A 641 2.44 7.08 1.57
C ALA A 641 0.99 7.35 1.99
N MET A 642 0.72 8.58 2.41
CA MET A 642 -0.63 9.08 2.63
C MET A 642 -1.31 9.34 1.29
N GLY A 643 -2.59 8.99 1.17
CA GLY A 643 -3.36 9.14 -0.06
C GLY A 643 -4.01 10.51 -0.19
N ILE A 644 -4.44 11.09 0.93
CA ILE A 644 -5.13 12.39 1.00
C ILE A 644 -4.10 13.52 1.15
N THR A 645 -3.27 13.47 2.19
CA THR A 645 -2.29 14.52 2.50
C THR A 645 -0.94 14.33 1.81
N GLY A 646 -0.67 13.12 1.31
CA GLY A 646 0.62 12.78 0.71
C GLY A 646 0.86 13.45 -0.64
N THR A 647 2.08 13.97 -0.82
CA THR A 647 2.54 14.48 -2.11
C THR A 647 2.69 13.36 -3.14
N GLU A 648 2.58 13.66 -4.42
CA GLU A 648 2.78 12.67 -5.49
C GLU A 648 4.17 12.03 -5.43
N VAL A 649 5.17 12.80 -4.98
CA VAL A 649 6.53 12.30 -4.72
C VAL A 649 6.54 11.19 -3.68
N SER A 650 5.87 11.39 -2.54
CA SER A 650 5.79 10.37 -1.49
C SER A 650 5.02 9.13 -1.98
N LYS A 651 3.92 9.35 -2.73
CA LYS A 651 3.13 8.26 -3.34
C LYS A 651 3.95 7.48 -4.37
N ASP A 652 4.79 8.15 -5.16
CA ASP A 652 5.65 7.47 -6.13
C ASP A 652 6.74 6.64 -5.46
N ALA A 653 7.37 7.14 -4.43
CA ALA A 653 8.41 6.45 -3.68
C ALA A 653 7.89 5.25 -2.88
N ALA A 654 6.62 5.25 -2.50
CA ALA A 654 6.01 4.24 -1.65
C ALA A 654 5.62 2.97 -2.41
N SER A 655 5.61 1.84 -1.71
CA SER A 655 5.07 0.55 -2.17
C SER A 655 3.60 0.34 -1.79
N MET A 656 3.08 1.13 -0.84
CA MET A 656 1.68 1.11 -0.40
C MET A 656 1.17 2.54 -0.21
N ILE A 657 -0.09 2.79 -0.58
CA ILE A 657 -0.77 4.08 -0.39
C ILE A 657 -2.00 3.87 0.48
N LEU A 658 -2.17 4.70 1.51
CA LEU A 658 -3.35 4.68 2.40
C LEU A 658 -4.37 5.70 1.92
N THR A 659 -5.52 5.27 1.43
CA THR A 659 -6.56 6.20 0.93
C THR A 659 -7.32 6.92 2.04
N ASP A 660 -7.11 6.54 3.30
CA ASP A 660 -7.73 7.11 4.50
C ASP A 660 -6.72 7.78 5.45
N ASP A 661 -5.45 7.85 5.09
CA ASP A 661 -4.35 8.39 5.89
C ASP A 661 -4.32 7.86 7.35
N ASN A 662 -4.73 6.62 7.57
CA ASN A 662 -4.94 6.08 8.90
C ASN A 662 -3.91 4.98 9.25
N PHE A 663 -3.18 5.18 10.35
CA PHE A 663 -2.24 4.19 10.89
C PHE A 663 -2.88 2.80 11.11
N ALA A 664 -4.15 2.75 11.53
CA ALA A 664 -4.84 1.48 11.75
C ALA A 664 -4.93 0.62 10.47
N THR A 665 -4.97 1.26 9.31
CA THR A 665 -5.01 0.58 8.01
C THR A 665 -3.70 -0.13 7.72
N ILE A 666 -2.55 0.37 8.20
CA ILE A 666 -1.25 -0.32 8.10
C ILE A 666 -1.30 -1.65 8.84
N VAL A 667 -1.80 -1.65 10.09
CA VAL A 667 -1.88 -2.86 10.93
C VAL A 667 -2.85 -3.89 10.31
N LYS A 668 -3.95 -3.43 9.71
CA LYS A 668 -4.86 -4.29 8.93
C LYS A 668 -4.15 -4.87 7.69
N ALA A 669 -3.38 -4.05 6.96
CA ALA A 669 -2.63 -4.49 5.79
C ALA A 669 -1.57 -5.55 6.19
N VAL A 670 -0.86 -5.37 7.30
CA VAL A 670 0.07 -6.38 7.84
C VAL A 670 -0.67 -7.68 8.17
N THR A 671 -1.83 -7.60 8.81
CA THR A 671 -2.65 -8.78 9.13
C THR A 671 -3.10 -9.50 7.85
N ASN A 672 -3.53 -8.75 6.84
CA ASN A 672 -3.89 -9.30 5.53
C ASN A 672 -2.67 -9.92 4.82
N GLY A 673 -1.49 -9.30 4.88
CA GLY A 673 -0.24 -9.85 4.36
C GLY A 673 0.11 -11.21 5.00
N ARG A 674 -0.01 -11.33 6.33
CA ARG A 674 0.15 -12.59 7.07
C ARG A 674 -0.87 -13.65 6.59
N ASN A 675 -2.11 -13.25 6.38
CA ASN A 675 -3.16 -14.13 5.89
C ASN A 675 -2.88 -14.62 4.46
N VAL A 676 -2.51 -13.72 3.56
CA VAL A 676 -2.17 -14.07 2.17
C VAL A 676 -1.03 -15.07 2.13
N TYR A 677 0.03 -14.84 2.91
CA TYR A 677 1.15 -15.76 2.99
C TYR A 677 0.75 -17.14 3.55
N ALA A 678 -0.05 -17.17 4.61
CA ALA A 678 -0.56 -18.41 5.19
C ALA A 678 -1.44 -19.18 4.18
N ASN A 679 -2.26 -18.47 3.42
CA ASN A 679 -3.14 -19.04 2.40
C ASN A 679 -2.31 -19.61 1.22
N ILE A 680 -1.27 -18.92 0.79
CA ILE A 680 -0.33 -19.43 -0.21
C ILE A 680 0.33 -20.71 0.27
N LYS A 681 0.87 -20.73 1.50
CA LYS A 681 1.49 -21.91 2.10
C LYS A 681 0.51 -23.10 2.17
N ASN A 682 -0.74 -22.82 2.50
CA ASN A 682 -1.80 -23.84 2.56
C ASN A 682 -2.20 -24.35 1.17
N ALA A 683 -2.28 -23.49 0.16
CA ALA A 683 -2.54 -23.90 -1.22
C ALA A 683 -1.39 -24.77 -1.77
N ILE A 684 -0.14 -24.40 -1.48
CA ILE A 684 1.05 -25.18 -1.83
C ILE A 684 0.98 -26.57 -1.15
N LYS A 685 0.62 -26.60 0.16
CA LYS A 685 0.46 -27.83 0.93
C LYS A 685 -0.57 -28.76 0.29
N PHE A 686 -1.71 -28.20 -0.13
CA PHE A 686 -2.78 -28.95 -0.80
C PHE A 686 -2.29 -29.59 -2.12
N LEU A 687 -1.68 -28.81 -2.99
CA LEU A 687 -1.18 -29.28 -4.29
C LEU A 687 -0.10 -30.35 -4.14
N LEU A 688 0.90 -30.10 -3.32
CA LEU A 688 2.03 -31.01 -3.18
C LEU A 688 1.68 -32.30 -2.44
N SER A 689 0.81 -32.28 -1.42
CA SER A 689 0.36 -33.49 -0.73
C SER A 689 -0.48 -34.36 -1.65
N GLY A 690 -1.31 -33.73 -2.49
CA GLY A 690 -2.06 -34.44 -3.52
C GLY A 690 -1.16 -35.13 -4.55
N ASN A 691 -0.16 -34.40 -5.08
CA ASN A 691 0.81 -34.97 -6.02
C ASN A 691 1.64 -36.08 -5.39
N MET A 692 2.05 -35.93 -4.12
CA MET A 692 2.77 -36.95 -3.38
C MET A 692 1.98 -38.28 -3.31
N SER A 693 0.65 -38.22 -3.12
CA SER A 693 -0.16 -39.43 -3.12
C SER A 693 -0.19 -40.14 -4.47
N GLY A 694 -0.24 -39.38 -5.57
CA GLY A 694 -0.14 -39.91 -6.93
C GLY A 694 1.22 -40.57 -7.21
N ILE A 695 2.32 -39.89 -6.84
CA ILE A 695 3.68 -40.41 -6.97
C ILE A 695 3.84 -41.72 -6.22
N LEU A 696 3.44 -41.77 -4.95
CA LEU A 696 3.54 -42.98 -4.13
C LEU A 696 2.72 -44.13 -4.68
N SER A 697 1.55 -43.84 -5.24
CA SER A 697 0.70 -44.87 -5.88
C SER A 697 1.34 -45.44 -7.13
N VAL A 698 1.89 -44.61 -8.01
CA VAL A 698 2.60 -45.08 -9.23
C VAL A 698 3.88 -45.85 -8.86
N LEU A 699 4.67 -45.36 -7.90
CA LEU A 699 5.84 -46.05 -7.42
C LEU A 699 5.50 -47.40 -6.82
N TYR A 700 4.43 -47.49 -5.99
CA TYR A 700 3.96 -48.76 -5.43
C TYR A 700 3.64 -49.78 -6.51
N THR A 701 2.82 -49.41 -7.51
CA THR A 701 2.45 -50.35 -8.58
C THR A 701 3.63 -50.74 -9.46
N SER A 702 4.55 -49.78 -9.71
CA SER A 702 5.79 -50.10 -10.42
C SER A 702 6.70 -51.05 -9.64
N LEU A 703 6.86 -50.88 -8.33
CA LEU A 703 7.68 -51.76 -7.48
C LEU A 703 7.15 -53.19 -7.39
N PHE A 704 5.82 -53.34 -7.38
CA PHE A 704 5.18 -54.67 -7.23
C PHE A 704 4.76 -55.29 -8.57
N ALA A 705 5.16 -54.67 -9.70
CA ALA A 705 4.82 -55.15 -11.07
C ALA A 705 3.30 -55.29 -11.30
N LEU A 706 2.56 -54.32 -10.76
CA LEU A 706 1.10 -54.23 -10.91
C LEU A 706 0.74 -53.36 -12.14
N PRO A 707 -0.48 -53.50 -12.71
CA PRO A 707 -0.94 -52.61 -13.78
C PRO A 707 -0.91 -51.14 -13.35
N VAL A 708 -0.80 -50.22 -14.36
CA VAL A 708 -0.76 -48.77 -14.15
C VAL A 708 -2.00 -48.31 -13.38
N PRO A 709 -1.85 -47.57 -12.24
CA PRO A 709 -2.99 -47.18 -11.43
C PRO A 709 -3.71 -45.96 -12.02
N PHE A 710 -3.04 -45.14 -12.81
CA PHE A 710 -3.59 -43.94 -13.44
C PHE A 710 -3.16 -43.80 -14.90
N GLN A 711 -4.09 -43.45 -15.76
CA GLN A 711 -3.78 -42.98 -17.07
C GLN A 711 -3.32 -41.51 -17.02
N PRO A 712 -2.50 -41.01 -17.97
CA PRO A 712 -2.09 -39.62 -18.03
C PRO A 712 -3.26 -38.62 -18.01
N VAL A 713 -4.38 -38.98 -18.68
CA VAL A 713 -5.60 -38.19 -18.72
C VAL A 713 -6.25 -38.04 -17.33
N HIS A 714 -6.16 -39.07 -16.46
CA HIS A 714 -6.65 -39.02 -15.09
C HIS A 714 -5.93 -37.94 -14.27
N LEU A 715 -4.59 -37.97 -14.35
CA LEU A 715 -3.75 -37.06 -13.57
C LEU A 715 -3.87 -35.61 -14.05
N LEU A 716 -4.01 -35.41 -15.35
CA LEU A 716 -4.29 -34.10 -15.94
C LEU A 716 -5.66 -33.55 -15.54
N PHE A 717 -6.69 -34.39 -15.56
CA PHE A 717 -8.00 -34.02 -15.05
C PHE A 717 -7.91 -33.54 -13.59
N ILE A 718 -7.17 -34.28 -12.77
CA ILE A 718 -6.96 -33.93 -11.36
C ILE A 718 -6.25 -32.60 -11.25
N ASN A 719 -5.07 -32.48 -11.84
CA ASN A 719 -4.20 -31.31 -11.66
C ASN A 719 -4.81 -30.00 -12.20
N LEU A 720 -5.47 -30.07 -13.33
CA LEU A 720 -6.00 -28.88 -14.01
C LEU A 720 -7.42 -28.52 -13.61
N LEU A 721 -8.32 -29.49 -13.55
CA LEU A 721 -9.75 -29.25 -13.30
C LEU A 721 -10.12 -29.31 -11.84
N THR A 722 -9.69 -30.35 -11.13
CA THR A 722 -10.16 -30.57 -9.75
C THR A 722 -9.27 -29.95 -8.68
N ASP A 723 -8.01 -29.68 -8.93
CA ASP A 723 -7.09 -29.11 -7.95
C ASP A 723 -7.00 -27.58 -8.03
N SER A 724 -7.09 -26.99 -9.23
CA SER A 724 -6.94 -25.54 -9.40
C SER A 724 -8.02 -24.76 -8.66
N LEU A 725 -9.28 -25.22 -8.69
CA LEU A 725 -10.40 -24.55 -8.02
C LEU A 725 -10.27 -24.57 -6.49
N PRO A 726 -10.02 -25.74 -5.83
CA PRO A 726 -9.78 -25.75 -4.38
C PRO A 726 -8.54 -24.97 -3.96
N ALA A 727 -7.44 -25.02 -4.71
CA ALA A 727 -6.23 -24.26 -4.39
C ALA A 727 -6.46 -22.75 -4.40
N ILE A 728 -7.19 -22.23 -5.41
CA ILE A 728 -7.60 -20.81 -5.45
C ILE A 728 -8.53 -20.51 -4.27
N ALA A 729 -9.49 -21.38 -3.99
CA ALA A 729 -10.43 -21.20 -2.88
C ALA A 729 -9.75 -21.19 -1.51
N ILE A 730 -8.71 -22.00 -1.30
CA ILE A 730 -7.85 -21.97 -0.11
C ILE A 730 -7.11 -20.62 -0.04
N GLY A 731 -6.64 -20.10 -1.17
CA GLY A 731 -6.03 -18.78 -1.27
C GLY A 731 -6.95 -17.64 -0.85
N MET A 732 -8.27 -17.85 -0.89
CA MET A 732 -9.30 -16.88 -0.49
C MET A 732 -9.79 -17.07 0.97
N GLU A 733 -9.12 -17.87 1.76
CA GLU A 733 -9.51 -18.06 3.16
C GLU A 733 -9.49 -16.73 3.92
N PRO A 734 -10.57 -16.37 4.64
CA PRO A 734 -10.62 -15.10 5.38
C PRO A 734 -9.59 -15.06 6.50
N PRO A 735 -9.12 -13.84 6.89
CA PRO A 735 -8.15 -13.71 7.96
C PRO A 735 -8.71 -14.19 9.30
N ARG A 736 -7.90 -14.96 10.00
CA ARG A 736 -8.23 -15.42 11.34
C ARG A 736 -7.82 -14.41 12.38
N LYS A 737 -8.60 -14.28 13.45
CA LYS A 737 -8.33 -13.33 14.56
C LYS A 737 -6.99 -13.59 15.27
N ASP A 738 -6.50 -14.83 15.25
CA ASP A 738 -5.25 -15.24 15.89
C ASP A 738 -3.99 -14.90 15.09
N LEU A 739 -4.12 -14.56 13.81
CA LEU A 739 -2.97 -14.20 12.96
C LEU A 739 -2.26 -12.94 13.43
N LEU A 740 -3.00 -11.98 13.99
CA LEU A 740 -2.39 -10.76 14.52
C LEU A 740 -1.55 -11.07 15.79
N ASN A 741 -1.92 -12.08 16.57
CA ASN A 741 -1.19 -12.44 17.78
C ASN A 741 0.08 -13.28 17.54
N GLN A 742 0.34 -13.65 16.29
CA GLN A 742 1.56 -14.36 15.90
C GLN A 742 2.71 -13.39 15.75
N LYS A 743 3.91 -13.82 16.14
CA LYS A 743 5.13 -13.03 15.89
C LYS A 743 5.39 -12.87 14.40
N PRO A 744 6.05 -11.78 13.97
CA PRO A 744 6.48 -11.62 12.59
C PRO A 744 7.32 -12.82 12.14
N ARG A 745 7.11 -13.25 10.90
CA ARG A 745 7.88 -14.35 10.30
C ARG A 745 9.31 -13.87 10.02
N ASP A 746 10.29 -14.76 10.20
CA ASP A 746 11.63 -14.52 9.70
C ASP A 746 11.62 -14.59 8.15
N PRO A 747 12.04 -13.51 7.45
CA PRO A 747 12.09 -13.49 5.99
C PRO A 747 12.98 -14.59 5.39
N LYS A 748 13.97 -15.05 6.16
CA LYS A 748 14.92 -16.09 5.73
C LYS A 748 14.39 -17.51 5.92
N GLU A 749 13.27 -17.68 6.62
CA GLU A 749 12.67 -18.99 6.81
C GLU A 749 12.13 -19.55 5.48
N PRO A 750 12.63 -20.70 5.02
CA PRO A 750 12.15 -21.28 3.77
C PRO A 750 10.68 -21.72 3.93
N ILE A 751 9.87 -21.52 2.92
CA ILE A 751 8.46 -21.96 2.90
C ILE A 751 8.39 -23.47 3.14
N MET A 752 9.32 -24.23 2.58
CA MET A 752 9.43 -25.67 2.71
C MET A 752 10.36 -26.05 3.86
N SER A 753 9.92 -25.79 5.07
CA SER A 753 10.57 -26.25 6.28
C SER A 753 10.52 -27.78 6.38
N LYS A 754 11.38 -28.39 7.21
CA LYS A 754 11.37 -29.85 7.46
C LYS A 754 10.00 -30.35 7.94
N ASP A 755 9.35 -29.59 8.84
CA ASP A 755 8.02 -29.94 9.34
C ASP A 755 6.94 -29.86 8.25
N PHE A 756 7.07 -28.90 7.33
CA PHE A 756 6.20 -28.80 6.17
C PHE A 756 6.36 -30.03 5.26
N MET A 757 7.58 -30.43 4.94
CA MET A 757 7.87 -31.61 4.12
C MET A 757 7.40 -32.90 4.79
N LEU A 758 7.57 -33.02 6.10
CA LEU A 758 7.05 -34.17 6.85
C LEU A 758 5.51 -34.24 6.79
N THR A 759 4.86 -33.09 6.93
CA THR A 759 3.39 -33.00 6.81
C THR A 759 2.92 -33.44 5.43
N LEU A 760 3.61 -33.03 4.37
CA LEU A 760 3.30 -33.44 2.99
C LEU A 760 3.42 -34.95 2.81
N LEU A 761 4.51 -35.53 3.32
CA LEU A 761 4.74 -36.98 3.24
C LEU A 761 3.68 -37.78 4.00
N VAL A 762 3.37 -37.35 5.21
CA VAL A 762 2.36 -38.06 6.06
C VAL A 762 0.96 -37.95 5.44
N GLN A 763 0.55 -36.75 5.03
CA GLN A 763 -0.79 -36.54 4.46
C GLN A 763 -0.94 -37.17 3.07
N GLY A 764 0.06 -36.98 2.21
CA GLY A 764 0.09 -37.61 0.88
C GLY A 764 0.20 -39.13 0.97
N GLY A 765 1.02 -39.65 1.87
CA GLY A 765 1.16 -41.08 2.13
C GLY A 765 -0.16 -41.72 2.64
N LEU A 766 -0.84 -41.04 3.57
CA LEU A 766 -2.13 -41.49 4.08
C LEU A 766 -3.17 -41.60 2.94
N ILE A 767 -3.28 -40.53 2.08
CA ILE A 767 -4.19 -40.57 0.92
C ILE A 767 -3.78 -41.74 0.00
N GLY A 768 -2.48 -41.87 -0.33
CA GLY A 768 -1.96 -42.93 -1.19
C GLY A 768 -2.31 -44.35 -0.71
N ILE A 769 -2.25 -44.61 0.58
CA ILE A 769 -2.63 -45.89 1.17
C ILE A 769 -4.10 -46.22 0.83
N PHE A 770 -5.03 -45.33 1.08
CA PHE A 770 -6.45 -45.53 0.81
C PHE A 770 -6.75 -45.62 -0.70
N VAL A 771 -6.02 -44.90 -1.54
CA VAL A 771 -6.09 -45.02 -3.00
C VAL A 771 -5.64 -46.43 -3.42
N MET A 772 -4.56 -46.98 -2.84
CA MET A 772 -4.09 -48.32 -3.16
C MET A 772 -5.05 -49.40 -2.63
N MET A 773 -5.75 -49.17 -1.52
CA MET A 773 -6.83 -50.07 -1.07
C MET A 773 -7.95 -50.13 -2.11
N ALA A 774 -8.41 -48.97 -2.62
CA ALA A 774 -9.42 -48.91 -3.68
C ALA A 774 -8.94 -49.61 -4.96
N TYR A 775 -7.67 -49.42 -5.34
CA TYR A 775 -7.03 -50.05 -6.47
C TYR A 775 -7.07 -51.56 -6.34
N HIS A 776 -6.69 -52.15 -5.19
CA HIS A 776 -6.69 -53.59 -4.97
C HIS A 776 -8.11 -54.18 -4.97
N ILE A 777 -9.10 -53.45 -4.44
CA ILE A 777 -10.49 -53.88 -4.53
C ILE A 777 -10.91 -53.96 -6.02
N GLY A 778 -10.61 -52.94 -6.81
CA GLY A 778 -10.89 -52.93 -8.24
C GLY A 778 -10.16 -54.05 -8.99
N LEU A 779 -8.87 -54.28 -8.69
CA LEU A 779 -8.06 -55.31 -9.32
C LEU A 779 -8.60 -56.72 -9.06
N SER A 780 -9.09 -56.98 -7.83
CA SER A 780 -9.65 -58.29 -7.44
C SER A 780 -11.07 -58.54 -7.97
N THR A 781 -11.83 -57.50 -8.28
CA THR A 781 -13.25 -57.61 -8.67
C THR A 781 -13.49 -57.44 -10.17
N GLY A 782 -12.66 -56.70 -10.90
CA GLY A 782 -12.90 -56.40 -12.32
C GLY A 782 -11.62 -56.13 -13.16
N GLY A 783 -10.45 -56.52 -12.61
CA GLY A 783 -9.18 -56.41 -13.35
C GLY A 783 -8.60 -55.02 -13.42
N ALA A 784 -7.61 -54.85 -14.34
CA ALA A 784 -6.80 -53.63 -14.42
C ALA A 784 -7.58 -52.34 -14.73
N ALA A 785 -8.57 -52.39 -15.61
CA ALA A 785 -9.37 -51.26 -15.99
C ALA A 785 -10.22 -50.71 -14.80
N LEU A 786 -10.85 -51.63 -14.04
CA LEU A 786 -11.62 -51.26 -12.88
C LEU A 786 -10.72 -50.76 -11.74
N ALA A 787 -9.54 -51.37 -11.57
CA ALA A 787 -8.55 -50.93 -10.59
C ALA A 787 -8.09 -49.47 -10.86
N SER A 788 -7.78 -49.16 -12.12
CA SER A 788 -7.39 -47.79 -12.56
C SER A 788 -8.52 -46.80 -12.33
N THR A 789 -9.78 -47.17 -12.69
CA THR A 789 -10.96 -46.33 -12.48
C THR A 789 -11.19 -46.05 -10.99
N MET A 790 -11.12 -47.08 -10.15
CA MET A 790 -11.31 -46.92 -8.68
C MET A 790 -10.20 -46.10 -8.05
N ALA A 791 -8.95 -46.30 -8.48
CA ALA A 791 -7.83 -45.48 -8.00
C ALA A 791 -7.99 -44.02 -8.38
N PHE A 792 -8.32 -43.75 -9.65
CA PHE A 792 -8.58 -42.39 -10.14
C PHE A 792 -9.69 -41.68 -9.38
N ALA A 793 -10.84 -42.32 -9.28
CA ALA A 793 -12.00 -41.75 -8.60
C ALA A 793 -11.72 -41.50 -7.11
N THR A 794 -11.06 -42.45 -6.43
CA THR A 794 -10.71 -42.32 -5.01
C THR A 794 -9.68 -41.20 -4.79
N LEU A 795 -8.64 -41.11 -5.63
CA LEU A 795 -7.63 -40.04 -5.53
C LEU A 795 -8.26 -38.68 -5.74
N THR A 796 -9.07 -38.51 -6.79
CA THR A 796 -9.75 -37.24 -7.08
C THR A 796 -10.64 -36.80 -5.92
N LEU A 797 -11.49 -37.70 -5.44
CA LEU A 797 -12.43 -37.39 -4.36
C LEU A 797 -11.71 -37.15 -3.01
N ALA A 798 -10.66 -37.91 -2.69
CA ALA A 798 -9.86 -37.72 -1.50
C ALA A 798 -9.16 -36.36 -1.51
N ARG A 799 -8.65 -35.91 -2.68
CA ARG A 799 -8.05 -34.56 -2.85
C ARG A 799 -9.10 -33.48 -2.64
N LEU A 800 -10.30 -33.62 -3.19
CA LEU A 800 -11.40 -32.66 -2.94
C LEU A 800 -11.72 -32.52 -1.45
N PHE A 801 -11.85 -33.64 -0.73
CA PHE A 801 -12.03 -33.61 0.72
C PHE A 801 -10.82 -33.02 1.45
N HIS A 802 -9.61 -33.37 0.98
CA HIS A 802 -8.36 -32.86 1.56
C HIS A 802 -8.23 -31.32 1.44
N GLY A 803 -8.88 -30.70 0.45
CA GLY A 803 -8.99 -29.24 0.34
C GLY A 803 -9.47 -28.61 1.64
N PHE A 804 -10.42 -29.23 2.35
CA PHE A 804 -10.88 -28.73 3.65
C PHE A 804 -9.81 -28.89 4.75
N ASN A 805 -8.96 -29.92 4.67
CA ASN A 805 -7.85 -30.09 5.59
C ASN A 805 -6.77 -29.01 5.43
N CYS A 806 -6.60 -28.49 4.22
CA CYS A 806 -5.56 -27.53 3.90
C CYS A 806 -6.00 -26.07 4.06
N ARG A 807 -7.25 -25.76 4.44
CA ARG A 807 -7.71 -24.39 4.67
C ARG A 807 -6.94 -23.67 5.76
N ALA A 808 -6.59 -24.39 6.84
CA ALA A 808 -5.72 -23.88 7.90
C ALA A 808 -5.11 -25.06 8.68
N ASP A 809 -4.17 -24.76 9.58
CA ASP A 809 -3.65 -25.75 10.52
C ASP A 809 -4.65 -26.10 11.64
N ALA A 810 -5.65 -25.26 11.87
CA ALA A 810 -6.76 -25.52 12.77
C ALA A 810 -7.76 -26.54 12.21
N SER A 811 -8.52 -27.19 13.11
CA SER A 811 -9.60 -28.11 12.72
C SER A 811 -10.76 -27.36 12.02
N ILE A 812 -11.49 -28.08 11.17
CA ILE A 812 -12.65 -27.52 10.48
C ILE A 812 -13.77 -27.12 11.44
N PHE A 813 -13.84 -27.77 12.62
CA PHE A 813 -14.80 -27.44 13.67
C PHE A 813 -14.55 -26.07 14.28
N LYS A 814 -13.27 -25.67 14.44
CA LYS A 814 -12.87 -24.36 14.91
C LYS A 814 -13.02 -23.29 13.84
N LEU A 815 -12.71 -23.63 12.58
CA LEU A 815 -12.81 -22.70 11.44
C LEU A 815 -14.25 -22.43 11.02
N GLY A 816 -15.12 -23.43 11.12
CA GLY A 816 -16.44 -23.43 10.52
C GLY A 816 -16.44 -23.81 9.03
N LEU A 817 -17.34 -24.70 8.65
CA LEU A 817 -17.43 -25.15 7.24
C LEU A 817 -17.83 -24.02 6.29
N LYS A 818 -18.72 -23.14 6.74
CA LYS A 818 -19.30 -22.04 5.95
C LYS A 818 -18.46 -20.76 5.90
N SER A 819 -17.35 -20.68 6.64
CA SER A 819 -16.51 -19.48 6.70
C SER A 819 -15.89 -19.13 5.35
N ASN A 820 -15.61 -20.12 4.50
CA ASN A 820 -15.15 -19.93 3.13
C ASN A 820 -16.14 -20.54 2.13
N LYS A 821 -16.98 -19.70 1.55
CA LYS A 821 -17.96 -20.11 0.54
C LYS A 821 -17.30 -20.63 -0.73
N TYR A 822 -16.14 -20.10 -1.10
CA TYR A 822 -15.42 -20.51 -2.29
C TYR A 822 -14.89 -21.94 -2.19
N SER A 823 -14.48 -22.38 -1.01
CA SER A 823 -14.07 -23.77 -0.76
C SER A 823 -15.25 -24.75 -0.96
N LEU A 824 -16.46 -24.36 -0.53
CA LEU A 824 -17.65 -25.18 -0.77
C LEU A 824 -18.04 -25.23 -2.25
N MET A 825 -17.96 -24.10 -2.94
CA MET A 825 -18.22 -24.03 -4.38
C MET A 825 -17.22 -24.85 -5.19
N ALA A 826 -15.94 -24.76 -4.86
CA ALA A 826 -14.87 -25.52 -5.51
C ALA A 826 -15.04 -27.03 -5.28
N PHE A 827 -15.39 -27.45 -4.07
CA PHE A 827 -15.69 -28.82 -3.74
C PHE A 827 -16.89 -29.34 -4.56
N ALA A 828 -17.99 -28.59 -4.58
CA ALA A 828 -19.19 -28.96 -5.33
C ALA A 828 -18.91 -29.05 -6.84
N ALA A 829 -18.19 -28.10 -7.41
CA ALA A 829 -17.80 -28.12 -8.80
C ALA A 829 -16.92 -29.33 -9.14
N GLY A 830 -15.92 -29.63 -8.32
CA GLY A 830 -15.04 -30.77 -8.49
C GLY A 830 -15.82 -32.11 -8.37
N LEU A 831 -16.76 -32.20 -7.43
CA LEU A 831 -17.62 -33.36 -7.24
C LEU A 831 -18.53 -33.58 -8.47
N ILE A 832 -19.12 -32.51 -9.00
CA ILE A 832 -19.95 -32.57 -10.22
C ILE A 832 -19.12 -33.05 -11.41
N LEU A 833 -17.91 -32.47 -11.59
CA LEU A 833 -17.03 -32.85 -12.68
C LEU A 833 -16.60 -34.32 -12.60
N LEU A 834 -16.22 -34.79 -11.40
CA LEU A 834 -15.86 -36.20 -11.19
C LEU A 834 -17.02 -37.13 -11.50
N ASN A 835 -18.21 -36.85 -10.94
CA ASN A 835 -19.37 -37.70 -11.18
C ASN A 835 -19.82 -37.66 -12.66
N ALA A 836 -19.65 -36.54 -13.35
CA ALA A 836 -19.91 -36.48 -14.78
C ALA A 836 -18.98 -37.44 -15.55
N VAL A 837 -17.70 -37.48 -15.22
CA VAL A 837 -16.74 -38.42 -15.86
C VAL A 837 -17.07 -39.87 -15.53
N LEU A 838 -17.47 -40.17 -14.30
CA LEU A 838 -17.73 -41.54 -13.84
C LEU A 838 -19.08 -42.11 -14.37
N PHE A 839 -20.09 -41.29 -14.60
CA PHE A 839 -21.43 -41.78 -14.87
C PHE A 839 -21.99 -41.39 -16.24
N ILE A 840 -21.36 -40.46 -16.98
CA ILE A 840 -21.79 -40.13 -18.34
C ILE A 840 -21.02 -40.97 -19.36
N PRO A 841 -21.66 -41.87 -20.10
CA PRO A 841 -21.00 -42.81 -21.02
C PRO A 841 -20.12 -42.14 -22.09
N ALA A 842 -20.51 -40.94 -22.52
CA ALA A 842 -19.73 -40.18 -23.50
C ALA A 842 -18.27 -39.86 -23.06
N PHE A 843 -18.01 -39.84 -21.77
CA PHE A 843 -16.66 -39.58 -21.22
C PHE A 843 -15.87 -40.88 -20.97
N HIS A 844 -16.52 -42.07 -20.92
CA HIS A 844 -15.85 -43.33 -20.59
C HIS A 844 -14.72 -43.65 -21.53
N GLY A 845 -14.89 -43.47 -22.85
CA GLY A 845 -13.85 -43.70 -23.84
C GLY A 845 -12.64 -42.74 -23.68
N LEU A 846 -12.92 -41.45 -23.42
CA LEU A 846 -11.88 -40.43 -23.28
C LEU A 846 -11.04 -40.62 -22.00
N PHE A 847 -11.71 -40.96 -20.89
CA PHE A 847 -11.08 -41.16 -19.60
C PHE A 847 -10.78 -42.64 -19.29
N MET A 848 -11.03 -43.55 -20.19
CA MET A 848 -10.82 -45.00 -20.00
C MET A 848 -11.46 -45.52 -18.71
N ILE A 849 -12.71 -45.15 -18.48
CA ILE A 849 -13.48 -45.50 -17.28
C ILE A 849 -14.18 -46.85 -17.47
N ALA A 850 -13.97 -47.77 -16.52
CA ALA A 850 -14.67 -49.05 -16.46
C ALA A 850 -16.03 -48.84 -15.73
N ASP A 851 -16.98 -49.70 -16.04
CA ASP A 851 -18.28 -49.70 -15.38
C ASP A 851 -18.19 -49.97 -13.89
N LEU A 852 -18.84 -49.11 -13.11
CA LEU A 852 -18.82 -49.15 -11.64
C LEU A 852 -20.11 -49.75 -11.06
N SER A 853 -19.99 -50.74 -10.22
CA SER A 853 -21.10 -51.19 -9.37
C SER A 853 -21.36 -50.20 -8.24
N TRP A 854 -22.57 -50.18 -7.69
CA TRP A 854 -22.87 -49.33 -6.54
C TRP A 854 -22.02 -49.64 -5.31
N ALA A 855 -21.56 -50.91 -5.14
CA ALA A 855 -20.61 -51.31 -4.12
C ALA A 855 -19.25 -50.64 -4.34
N ASN A 856 -18.77 -50.59 -5.58
CA ASN A 856 -17.53 -49.89 -5.94
C ASN A 856 -17.62 -48.38 -5.69
N VAL A 857 -18.73 -47.77 -6.04
CA VAL A 857 -18.99 -46.35 -5.73
C VAL A 857 -18.97 -46.10 -4.22
N GLY A 858 -19.66 -46.95 -3.44
CA GLY A 858 -19.63 -46.83 -1.99
C GLY A 858 -18.22 -46.98 -1.39
N ALA A 859 -17.43 -47.92 -1.92
CA ALA A 859 -16.02 -48.08 -1.51
C ALA A 859 -15.16 -46.88 -1.86
N ILE A 860 -15.32 -46.29 -3.07
CA ILE A 860 -14.61 -45.08 -3.49
C ILE A 860 -14.90 -43.93 -2.52
N TYR A 861 -16.17 -43.63 -2.24
CA TYR A 861 -16.54 -42.51 -1.37
C TYR A 861 -16.08 -42.71 0.08
N LEU A 862 -16.19 -43.93 0.60
CA LEU A 862 -15.74 -44.28 1.97
C LEU A 862 -14.22 -44.13 2.08
N LEU A 863 -13.44 -44.75 1.20
CA LEU A 863 -11.99 -44.73 1.23
C LEU A 863 -11.42 -43.35 0.95
N ALA A 864 -12.11 -42.52 0.15
CA ALA A 864 -11.70 -41.12 -0.09
C ALA A 864 -11.95 -40.22 1.13
N PHE A 865 -12.97 -40.49 1.95
CA PHE A 865 -13.35 -39.68 3.09
C PHE A 865 -12.51 -39.97 4.35
N ILE A 866 -12.13 -41.21 4.58
CA ILE A 866 -11.39 -41.64 5.79
C ILE A 866 -10.11 -40.84 6.01
N PRO A 867 -9.21 -40.62 5.05
CA PRO A 867 -8.00 -39.82 5.26
C PRO A 867 -8.29 -38.43 5.84
N THR A 868 -9.37 -37.80 5.37
CA THR A 868 -9.79 -36.49 5.86
C THR A 868 -10.22 -36.53 7.33
N VAL A 869 -10.98 -37.54 7.70
CA VAL A 869 -11.41 -37.75 9.11
C VAL A 869 -10.18 -37.93 10.01
N LEU A 870 -9.23 -38.77 9.60
CA LEU A 870 -8.02 -39.04 10.40
C LEU A 870 -7.17 -37.77 10.58
N ILE A 871 -7.01 -36.95 9.52
CA ILE A 871 -6.29 -35.70 9.60
C ILE A 871 -7.02 -34.69 10.51
N GLN A 872 -8.36 -34.62 10.45
CA GLN A 872 -9.14 -33.72 11.32
C GLN A 872 -9.07 -34.17 12.78
N LEU A 873 -9.13 -35.48 13.06
CA LEU A 873 -8.94 -36.03 14.41
C LEU A 873 -7.56 -35.70 14.99
N TYR A 874 -6.51 -35.84 14.20
CA TYR A 874 -5.16 -35.41 14.58
C TYR A 874 -5.12 -33.94 14.96
N LYS A 875 -5.73 -33.05 14.14
CA LYS A 875 -5.80 -31.60 14.43
C LYS A 875 -6.54 -31.30 15.71
N LEU A 876 -7.67 -31.95 15.94
CA LEU A 876 -8.44 -31.81 17.20
C LEU A 876 -7.63 -32.25 18.46
N ILE A 877 -6.89 -33.33 18.34
CA ILE A 877 -6.03 -33.79 19.44
C ILE A 877 -4.91 -32.79 19.73
N LYS A 878 -4.31 -32.25 18.67
CA LYS A 878 -3.27 -31.19 18.76
C LYS A 878 -3.83 -29.91 19.39
N GLU A 879 -5.03 -29.48 19.00
CA GLU A 879 -5.69 -28.29 19.56
C GLU A 879 -6.05 -28.42 21.04
N ARG A 880 -6.37 -29.65 21.51
CA ARG A 880 -6.63 -29.91 22.94
C ARG A 880 -5.38 -29.91 23.79
N LYS A 881 -4.20 -30.15 23.19
CA LYS A 881 -2.92 -30.17 23.92
C LYS A 881 -2.23 -28.79 23.94
N ALA A 882 -2.59 -27.88 23.00
CA ALA A 882 -2.11 -26.49 22.95
C ALA A 882 -3.02 -25.57 23.78
#